data_81327f3f472a5580bb226b03948441e8
#
_entry.id   81327f3f472a5580bb226b03948441e8
#
_cell.length_a   1.000
_cell.length_b   1.000
_cell.length_c   1.000
_cell.angle_alpha   90.00
_cell.angle_beta   90.00
_cell.angle_gamma   90.00
#
_symmetry.space_group_name_H-M   'P 1'
#
loop_
_entity.id
_entity.type
_entity.pdbx_description
1 polymer ?
#
loop_
_entity_poly.entity_id
_entity_poly.type
_entity_poly.pdbx_seq_one_letter_code
_entity_poly.pdbx_strand_id
1 'polypeptide(L)'
;MNEVIVREKQYVFENIDVRYLIDKDENVSMIIVPRELSEQIQKQWNMPIPKFDARDRNMHRWDIGNIAYAHIFGEPIEQPGKTMKANTGFTFFEQEYFESGKGEGVVTYLKHIDGYVIKHTLTYIKGGFTVETEFVNNSDSDVKIDMLSSFALDNLSPFQSDDAPNKYKFHRFLGGWSMEGRRLSQSVEELNLDRTWAGFMCGNEKFGTRGSFPCNKYFPIAVFEDTDIGVCWAAQLECNSTWQMELTRFANTFSFSGGLGDREFCGWVKNIPKGKSFCAPKAYVSCVRGKVNDACNALLNMQPNADELSIVFNEYCTTWGKPTQDKMISYCQRLKELGIKYAVIDAGWCKAGCEQDGNGEWNIDKTIFPNVKEMTKQMREMGIIPGIWFEFEVTTDGSVMFEPRYDYMKLKDNGKVIKTRGIRSYWDFRREDVRDYLYEKVIRFLKENGFGYIKVDYNGNTGLWADGAESGAEGLRRHLECVREFFIKMKQEIPDLVVENCASGGNRLEASMMNITDLSSFSDAHEAVEIPYIAANLHNLMRPSKELVWAVIHSDDDKDRIVYSLCAAFLGRVCLSGDIDKLENWQYDILKRGFDFYQKLSDIIKFGKTTVCGNRGKSMRHPTGVQIVIRKTESEMLVVYHGFDDSDGEFEIDISDGYIFSDSFYADNAEIADGKIIIKDMKPYTSGALLLERK
;
A
#
# COMPACT_ATOMS: atom_id res chain seq x y z
N MET A 1 -41.93 4.94 21.74
CA MET A 1 -40.81 4.21 21.07
C MET A 1 -39.67 4.23 22.07
N ASN A 2 -39.13 3.09 22.48
CA ASN A 2 -37.95 3.09 23.33
C ASN A 2 -36.79 3.56 22.46
N GLU A 3 -36.17 4.68 22.83
CA GLU A 3 -34.96 5.12 22.15
C GLU A 3 -33.87 4.06 22.34
N VAL A 4 -33.35 3.52 21.23
CA VAL A 4 -32.26 2.54 21.24
C VAL A 4 -30.98 3.23 21.68
N ILE A 5 -30.73 4.44 21.18
CA ILE A 5 -29.56 5.28 21.54
C ILE A 5 -29.97 6.22 22.64
N VAL A 6 -29.25 6.17 23.76
CA VAL A 6 -29.51 6.97 24.94
C VAL A 6 -28.56 8.15 25.10
N ARG A 7 -27.35 8.07 24.48
CA ARG A 7 -26.37 9.17 24.48
C ARG A 7 -25.71 9.27 23.10
N GLU A 8 -25.49 10.51 22.69
CA GLU A 8 -24.71 10.83 21.47
C GLU A 8 -23.60 11.81 21.87
N LYS A 9 -22.38 11.54 21.42
CA LYS A 9 -21.24 12.47 21.53
C LYS A 9 -20.76 12.80 20.14
N GLN A 10 -20.55 14.08 19.86
CA GLN A 10 -20.17 14.60 18.57
C GLN A 10 -18.82 15.32 18.65
N TYR A 11 -17.96 15.04 17.69
CA TYR A 11 -16.67 15.69 17.47
C TYR A 11 -16.55 16.12 16.02
N VAL A 12 -16.23 17.39 15.80
CA VAL A 12 -16.10 17.96 14.46
C VAL A 12 -14.65 18.27 14.20
N PHE A 13 -14.10 17.64 13.17
CA PHE A 13 -12.73 17.81 12.70
C PHE A 13 -12.77 18.44 11.31
N GLU A 14 -12.36 19.70 11.19
CA GLU A 14 -12.32 20.44 9.92
C GLU A 14 -13.55 20.18 9.02
N ASN A 15 -13.46 19.17 8.12
CA ASN A 15 -14.49 18.81 7.14
C ASN A 15 -15.19 17.46 7.45
N ILE A 16 -14.91 16.84 8.61
CA ILE A 16 -15.47 15.55 8.99
C ILE A 16 -16.21 15.69 10.33
N ASP A 17 -17.40 15.08 10.41
CA ASP A 17 -18.18 14.91 11.62
C ASP A 17 -18.11 13.47 12.10
N VAL A 18 -17.73 13.26 13.35
CA VAL A 18 -17.66 11.97 14.04
C VAL A 18 -18.66 11.94 15.16
N ARG A 19 -19.58 10.97 15.14
CA ARG A 19 -20.56 10.77 16.19
C ARG A 19 -20.42 9.41 16.82
N TYR A 20 -20.38 9.37 18.15
CA TYR A 20 -20.43 8.16 18.94
C TYR A 20 -21.86 7.99 19.47
N LEU A 21 -22.43 6.83 19.16
CA LEU A 21 -23.77 6.45 19.57
C LEU A 21 -23.66 5.41 20.68
N ILE A 22 -24.26 5.69 21.84
CA ILE A 22 -24.19 4.80 23.00
C ILE A 22 -25.62 4.40 23.37
N ASP A 23 -25.84 3.08 23.48
CA ASP A 23 -27.14 2.52 23.86
C ASP A 23 -27.28 2.40 25.38
N LYS A 24 -28.46 1.89 25.82
CA LYS A 24 -28.79 1.69 27.26
C LYS A 24 -27.91 0.65 27.95
N ASP A 25 -27.30 -0.25 27.19
CA ASP A 25 -26.44 -1.35 27.67
C ASP A 25 -24.94 -0.97 27.55
N GLU A 26 -24.66 0.33 27.32
CA GLU A 26 -23.31 0.91 27.14
C GLU A 26 -22.56 0.33 25.93
N ASN A 27 -23.23 -0.25 24.92
CA ASN A 27 -22.59 -0.54 23.65
C ASN A 27 -22.36 0.77 22.91
N VAL A 28 -21.23 0.87 22.18
CA VAL A 28 -20.85 2.08 21.46
C VAL A 28 -20.52 1.80 20.01
N SER A 29 -21.05 2.63 19.14
CA SER A 29 -20.77 2.64 17.71
C SER A 29 -20.30 4.03 17.29
N MET A 30 -19.70 4.12 16.09
CA MET A 30 -19.18 5.36 15.55
C MET A 30 -19.71 5.57 14.13
N ILE A 31 -20.18 6.78 13.87
CA ILE A 31 -20.52 7.27 12.51
C ILE A 31 -19.48 8.30 12.13
N ILE A 32 -18.91 8.18 10.92
CA ILE A 32 -18.02 9.17 10.31
C ILE A 32 -18.65 9.63 9.01
N VAL A 33 -18.89 10.93 8.88
CA VAL A 33 -19.49 11.53 7.67
C VAL A 33 -18.83 12.84 7.29
N PRO A 34 -18.91 13.27 6.01
CA PRO A 34 -18.57 14.63 5.63
C PRO A 34 -19.41 15.63 6.41
N ARG A 35 -18.79 16.67 7.00
CA ARG A 35 -19.44 17.66 7.84
C ARG A 35 -20.64 18.33 7.15
N GLU A 36 -20.53 18.61 5.86
CA GLU A 36 -21.60 19.23 5.06
C GLU A 36 -22.87 18.38 4.95
N LEU A 37 -22.76 17.05 5.20
CA LEU A 37 -23.87 16.11 5.18
C LEU A 37 -24.36 15.71 6.58
N SER A 38 -23.78 16.26 7.62
CA SER A 38 -24.04 15.90 9.02
C SER A 38 -25.54 16.00 9.41
N GLU A 39 -26.26 17.01 8.89
CA GLU A 39 -27.68 17.21 9.15
C GLU A 39 -28.59 16.27 8.33
N GLN A 40 -28.05 15.54 7.35
CA GLN A 40 -28.78 14.61 6.50
C GLN A 40 -28.79 13.18 7.06
N ILE A 41 -28.11 12.93 8.18
CA ILE A 41 -28.08 11.62 8.83
C ILE A 41 -29.49 11.19 9.19
N GLN A 42 -29.90 10.04 8.64
CA GLN A 42 -31.18 9.41 8.97
C GLN A 42 -30.99 8.61 10.27
N LYS A 43 -31.82 8.90 11.27
CA LYS A 43 -31.81 8.15 12.53
C LYS A 43 -32.55 6.81 12.34
N GLN A 44 -31.95 5.94 11.55
CA GLN A 44 -32.55 4.66 11.14
C GLN A 44 -32.93 3.79 12.35
N TRP A 45 -32.20 3.89 13.47
CA TRP A 45 -32.53 3.24 14.75
C TRP A 45 -33.87 3.66 15.35
N ASN A 46 -34.48 4.74 14.86
CA ASN A 46 -35.80 5.24 15.30
C ASN A 46 -36.89 4.99 14.23
N MET A 47 -36.58 4.34 13.11
CA MET A 47 -37.56 4.13 12.05
C MET A 47 -38.56 3.02 12.35
N PRO A 48 -39.82 3.18 11.94
CA PRO A 48 -40.83 2.14 12.12
C PRO A 48 -40.53 0.97 11.15
N ILE A 49 -40.73 -0.24 11.62
CA ILE A 49 -40.62 -1.46 10.87
C ILE A 49 -41.70 -1.48 9.79
N PRO A 50 -41.38 -1.75 8.50
CA PRO A 50 -42.37 -1.91 7.45
C PRO A 50 -43.41 -2.98 7.78
N LYS A 51 -44.68 -2.75 7.44
CA LYS A 51 -45.80 -3.66 7.82
C LYS A 51 -45.66 -5.09 7.28
N PHE A 52 -45.04 -5.31 6.16
CA PHE A 52 -44.82 -6.64 5.60
C PHE A 52 -43.67 -7.40 6.27
N ASP A 53 -42.78 -6.72 7.01
CA ASP A 53 -41.74 -7.31 7.85
C ASP A 53 -42.26 -7.75 9.24
N ALA A 54 -43.57 -7.92 9.38
CA ALA A 54 -44.21 -8.24 10.67
C ALA A 54 -43.71 -9.54 11.34
N ARG A 55 -43.08 -10.45 10.58
CA ARG A 55 -42.45 -11.66 11.10
C ARG A 55 -41.15 -11.36 11.85
N ASP A 56 -40.54 -10.22 11.58
CA ASP A 56 -39.27 -9.77 12.16
C ASP A 56 -39.43 -8.89 13.40
N ARG A 57 -40.63 -8.71 13.92
CA ARG A 57 -40.94 -7.76 14.99
C ARG A 57 -40.05 -7.85 16.22
N ASN A 58 -39.47 -9.01 16.48
CA ASN A 58 -38.57 -9.22 17.62
C ASN A 58 -37.09 -9.23 17.22
N MET A 59 -36.76 -9.05 15.94
CA MET A 59 -35.45 -9.28 15.37
C MET A 59 -34.84 -8.06 14.65
N HIS A 60 -35.56 -6.92 14.68
CA HIS A 60 -34.98 -5.63 14.33
C HIS A 60 -34.08 -5.18 15.49
N ARG A 61 -32.98 -5.87 15.64
CA ARG A 61 -31.84 -5.30 16.30
C ARG A 61 -31.18 -4.40 15.29
N TRP A 62 -31.29 -3.12 15.50
CA TRP A 62 -30.27 -2.21 15.06
C TRP A 62 -29.03 -2.64 15.83
N ASP A 63 -28.18 -3.38 15.16
CA ASP A 63 -26.85 -3.51 15.66
C ASP A 63 -26.23 -2.14 15.49
N ILE A 64 -26.01 -1.46 16.60
CA ILE A 64 -25.33 -0.17 16.56
C ILE A 64 -23.87 -0.35 16.17
N GLY A 65 -23.39 -1.60 16.05
CA GLY A 65 -22.04 -1.96 15.73
C GLY A 65 -21.06 -1.73 16.88
N ASN A 66 -19.79 -1.73 16.58
CA ASN A 66 -18.70 -1.46 17.51
C ASN A 66 -17.63 -0.58 16.87
N ILE A 67 -16.88 0.13 17.70
CA ILE A 67 -15.71 0.90 17.26
C ILE A 67 -14.44 0.04 17.10
N ALA A 68 -14.42 -1.15 17.71
CA ALA A 68 -13.38 -2.17 17.59
C ALA A 68 -13.98 -3.55 17.88
N TYR A 69 -13.44 -4.58 17.26
CA TYR A 69 -13.79 -5.97 17.49
C TYR A 69 -12.62 -6.71 18.12
N ALA A 70 -12.89 -7.45 19.19
CA ALA A 70 -11.96 -8.39 19.81
C ALA A 70 -12.70 -9.69 20.13
N HIS A 71 -12.01 -10.82 20.02
CA HIS A 71 -12.55 -12.11 20.44
C HIS A 71 -11.56 -12.80 21.39
N ILE A 72 -12.09 -13.24 22.54
CA ILE A 72 -11.32 -13.99 23.54
C ILE A 72 -11.36 -15.46 23.17
N PHE A 73 -10.19 -16.07 23.09
CA PHE A 73 -10.04 -17.47 22.67
C PHE A 73 -10.81 -18.39 23.61
N GLY A 74 -11.72 -19.19 23.03
CA GLY A 74 -12.55 -20.14 23.77
C GLY A 74 -13.95 -19.63 24.08
N GLU A 75 -14.24 -18.35 23.89
CA GLU A 75 -15.60 -17.84 23.98
C GLU A 75 -16.47 -18.27 22.79
N PRO A 76 -17.80 -18.23 22.93
CA PRO A 76 -18.71 -18.51 21.83
C PRO A 76 -18.56 -17.49 20.69
N ILE A 77 -18.61 -17.97 19.44
CA ILE A 77 -18.71 -17.14 18.25
C ILE A 77 -20.18 -16.91 17.92
N GLU A 78 -20.59 -15.68 17.75
CA GLU A 78 -22.00 -15.31 17.55
C GLU A 78 -22.55 -15.83 16.19
N GLN A 79 -21.73 -15.80 15.14
CA GLN A 79 -22.10 -16.22 13.78
C GLN A 79 -21.06 -17.21 13.21
N PRO A 80 -20.97 -18.44 13.71
CA PRO A 80 -19.97 -19.41 13.25
C PRO A 80 -20.02 -19.62 11.73
N GLY A 81 -18.84 -19.61 11.09
CA GLY A 81 -18.69 -19.81 9.64
C GLY A 81 -19.13 -18.61 8.79
N LYS A 82 -19.50 -17.48 9.42
CA LYS A 82 -19.81 -16.23 8.75
C LYS A 82 -18.83 -15.13 9.15
N THR A 83 -18.78 -14.81 10.42
CA THR A 83 -17.87 -13.79 10.95
C THR A 83 -17.51 -14.13 12.39
N MET A 84 -16.27 -13.82 12.78
CA MET A 84 -15.83 -13.85 14.18
C MET A 84 -16.21 -12.57 14.94
N LYS A 85 -16.81 -11.58 14.28
CA LYS A 85 -17.30 -10.38 14.94
C LYS A 85 -18.25 -10.80 16.06
N ALA A 86 -17.82 -10.61 17.29
CA ALA A 86 -18.59 -10.85 18.46
C ALA A 86 -18.55 -9.59 19.31
N ASN A 87 -19.67 -9.23 19.89
CA ASN A 87 -19.69 -8.27 20.97
C ASN A 87 -19.33 -9.02 22.25
N THR A 88 -18.02 -9.10 22.54
CA THR A 88 -17.46 -9.91 23.62
C THR A 88 -17.62 -9.26 25.01
N GLY A 89 -18.67 -8.49 25.23
CA GLY A 89 -18.93 -7.89 26.54
C GLY A 89 -18.10 -6.63 26.86
N PHE A 90 -17.47 -6.04 25.84
CA PHE A 90 -16.82 -4.74 25.99
C PHE A 90 -17.85 -3.64 25.91
N THR A 91 -17.95 -2.83 26.96
CA THR A 91 -18.89 -1.71 27.08
C THR A 91 -18.15 -0.39 27.19
N PHE A 92 -18.79 0.70 26.77
CA PHE A 92 -18.26 2.06 26.89
C PHE A 92 -17.98 2.37 28.36
N PHE A 93 -16.77 2.86 28.62
CA PHE A 93 -16.35 3.25 29.96
C PHE A 93 -16.02 4.74 30.04
N GLU A 94 -15.12 5.22 29.18
CA GLU A 94 -14.62 6.58 29.21
C GLU A 94 -14.22 7.04 27.82
N GLN A 95 -14.22 8.35 27.61
CA GLN A 95 -13.78 8.96 26.36
C GLN A 95 -13.17 10.32 26.61
N GLU A 96 -11.99 10.56 26.03
CA GLU A 96 -11.22 11.77 26.14
C GLU A 96 -10.97 12.38 24.76
N TYR A 97 -11.17 13.70 24.62
CA TYR A 97 -10.67 14.46 23.48
C TYR A 97 -9.27 14.97 23.80
N PHE A 98 -8.39 14.97 22.82
CA PHE A 98 -7.03 15.48 22.98
C PHE A 98 -6.62 16.33 21.79
N GLU A 99 -5.74 17.30 22.08
CA GLU A 99 -4.95 18.04 21.10
C GLU A 99 -3.45 17.87 21.45
N SER A 100 -2.65 17.54 20.47
CA SER A 100 -1.21 17.34 20.65
C SER A 100 -0.44 17.82 19.41
N GLY A 101 0.88 17.93 19.50
CA GLY A 101 1.74 18.21 18.36
C GLY A 101 1.67 17.15 17.23
N LYS A 102 1.00 16.02 17.48
CA LYS A 102 0.78 14.95 16.49
C LYS A 102 -0.61 15.00 15.84
N GLY A 103 -1.48 15.91 16.24
CA GLY A 103 -2.85 16.04 15.78
C GLY A 103 -3.85 16.17 16.93
N GLU A 104 -5.12 16.26 16.60
CA GLU A 104 -6.26 16.23 17.52
C GLU A 104 -7.02 14.92 17.36
N GLY A 105 -7.75 14.51 18.40
CA GLY A 105 -8.45 13.21 18.28
C GLY A 105 -9.24 12.83 19.52
N VAL A 106 -9.70 11.59 19.51
CA VAL A 106 -10.53 11.00 20.56
C VAL A 106 -9.96 9.66 20.99
N VAL A 107 -9.77 9.48 22.29
CA VAL A 107 -9.47 8.18 22.88
C VAL A 107 -10.74 7.66 23.55
N THR A 108 -11.17 6.45 23.18
CA THR A 108 -12.32 5.77 23.76
C THR A 108 -11.87 4.50 24.46
N TYR A 109 -12.28 4.31 25.69
CA TYR A 109 -12.01 3.12 26.48
C TYR A 109 -13.26 2.26 26.59
N LEU A 110 -13.11 0.98 26.20
CA LEU A 110 -14.15 -0.04 26.41
C LEU A 110 -13.66 -1.00 27.50
N LYS A 111 -14.52 -1.38 28.41
CA LYS A 111 -14.19 -2.23 29.55
C LYS A 111 -14.99 -3.53 29.52
N HIS A 112 -14.30 -4.63 29.74
CA HIS A 112 -14.88 -5.96 29.96
C HIS A 112 -14.96 -6.29 31.44
N ILE A 113 -15.97 -7.08 31.84
CA ILE A 113 -16.19 -7.45 33.25
C ILE A 113 -14.99 -8.19 33.87
N ASP A 114 -14.26 -8.96 33.08
CA ASP A 114 -13.08 -9.71 33.52
C ASP A 114 -11.80 -8.85 33.63
N GLY A 115 -11.92 -7.54 33.47
CA GLY A 115 -10.79 -6.62 33.63
C GLY A 115 -9.98 -6.35 32.37
N TYR A 116 -10.45 -6.77 31.19
CA TYR A 116 -9.84 -6.37 29.91
C TYR A 116 -10.30 -4.96 29.53
N VAL A 117 -9.43 -4.25 28.80
CA VAL A 117 -9.75 -2.91 28.26
C VAL A 117 -9.35 -2.85 26.80
N ILE A 118 -10.21 -2.32 25.96
CA ILE A 118 -9.83 -1.87 24.62
C ILE A 118 -9.67 -0.37 24.67
N LYS A 119 -8.48 0.11 24.30
CA LYS A 119 -8.20 1.53 24.05
C LYS A 119 -8.21 1.78 22.55
N HIS A 120 -9.19 2.55 22.10
CA HIS A 120 -9.36 2.93 20.71
C HIS A 120 -9.01 4.40 20.53
N THR A 121 -7.97 4.71 19.76
CA THR A 121 -7.52 6.09 19.52
C THR A 121 -7.78 6.45 18.06
N LEU A 122 -8.57 7.49 17.85
CA LEU A 122 -8.86 8.11 16.57
C LEU A 122 -8.13 9.44 16.51
N THR A 123 -7.12 9.58 15.63
CA THR A 123 -6.35 10.82 15.49
C THR A 123 -6.58 11.43 14.12
N TYR A 124 -7.07 12.68 14.08
CA TYR A 124 -7.27 13.41 12.83
C TYR A 124 -5.96 13.92 12.24
N ILE A 125 -5.74 13.64 10.98
CA ILE A 125 -4.54 14.05 10.21
C ILE A 125 -4.94 14.36 8.77
N LYS A 126 -4.79 15.60 8.34
CA LYS A 126 -4.89 16.02 6.93
C LYS A 126 -6.13 15.48 6.17
N GLY A 127 -7.29 15.56 6.75
CA GLY A 127 -8.55 15.18 6.12
C GLY A 127 -8.94 13.70 6.26
N GLY A 128 -8.33 12.99 7.19
CA GLY A 128 -8.66 11.62 7.56
C GLY A 128 -8.21 11.29 8.97
N PHE A 129 -8.19 10.01 9.32
CA PHE A 129 -7.84 9.56 10.67
C PHE A 129 -6.83 8.42 10.61
N THR A 130 -5.89 8.44 11.55
CA THR A 130 -5.22 7.21 11.97
C THR A 130 -6.02 6.57 13.10
N VAL A 131 -6.08 5.24 13.08
CA VAL A 131 -6.79 4.44 14.10
C VAL A 131 -5.78 3.49 14.74
N GLU A 132 -5.71 3.50 16.06
CA GLU A 132 -4.91 2.59 16.87
C GLU A 132 -5.81 1.89 17.88
N THR A 133 -5.81 0.56 17.85
CA THR A 133 -6.59 -0.29 18.75
C THR A 133 -5.65 -1.12 19.61
N GLU A 134 -5.68 -0.91 20.91
CA GLU A 134 -4.87 -1.62 21.91
C GLU A 134 -5.76 -2.43 22.83
N PHE A 135 -5.47 -3.73 22.95
CA PHE A 135 -6.05 -4.61 23.95
C PHE A 135 -5.14 -4.65 25.18
N VAL A 136 -5.68 -4.29 26.35
CA VAL A 136 -4.96 -4.24 27.62
C VAL A 136 -5.52 -5.31 28.55
N ASN A 137 -4.66 -6.20 29.05
CA ASN A 137 -5.03 -7.20 30.03
C ASN A 137 -4.78 -6.73 31.46
N ASN A 138 -5.81 -6.16 32.08
CA ASN A 138 -5.80 -5.77 33.52
C ASN A 138 -6.40 -6.83 34.43
N SER A 139 -6.65 -8.05 33.92
CA SER A 139 -7.14 -9.17 34.72
C SER A 139 -6.05 -9.80 35.61
N ASP A 140 -6.43 -10.76 36.40
CA ASP A 140 -5.50 -11.48 37.30
C ASP A 140 -4.73 -12.64 36.65
N SER A 141 -4.98 -12.94 35.38
CA SER A 141 -4.37 -14.05 34.64
C SER A 141 -4.01 -13.67 33.21
N ASP A 142 -3.21 -14.49 32.55
CA ASP A 142 -2.96 -14.38 31.13
C ASP A 142 -4.23 -14.64 30.33
N VAL A 143 -4.43 -13.93 29.23
CA VAL A 143 -5.55 -14.12 28.31
C VAL A 143 -5.05 -14.40 26.91
N LYS A 144 -5.76 -15.24 26.18
CA LYS A 144 -5.54 -15.43 24.74
C LYS A 144 -6.65 -14.76 23.97
N ILE A 145 -6.26 -14.04 22.90
CA ILE A 145 -7.18 -13.51 21.93
C ILE A 145 -6.91 -14.13 20.56
N ASP A 146 -7.91 -14.26 19.74
CA ASP A 146 -7.81 -14.81 18.39
C ASP A 146 -8.43 -13.93 17.30
N MET A 147 -8.83 -12.73 17.70
CA MET A 147 -9.22 -11.61 16.83
C MET A 147 -8.97 -10.30 17.56
N LEU A 148 -8.41 -9.31 16.85
CA LEU A 148 -8.39 -7.90 17.24
C LEU A 148 -8.39 -7.05 15.98
N SER A 149 -9.46 -6.27 15.77
CA SER A 149 -9.53 -5.36 14.62
C SER A 149 -8.64 -4.13 14.82
N SER A 150 -8.06 -3.65 13.74
CA SER A 150 -7.34 -2.37 13.71
C SER A 150 -8.31 -1.19 13.64
N PHE A 151 -9.43 -1.38 12.92
CA PHE A 151 -10.50 -0.41 12.76
C PHE A 151 -11.85 -1.12 12.62
N ALA A 152 -12.91 -0.41 12.94
CA ALA A 152 -14.28 -0.77 12.59
C ALA A 152 -15.07 0.50 12.26
N LEU A 153 -15.65 0.55 11.07
CA LEU A 153 -16.57 1.58 10.60
C LEU A 153 -17.95 0.97 10.52
N ASP A 154 -18.81 1.35 11.42
CA ASP A 154 -20.17 0.85 11.46
C ASP A 154 -21.18 1.91 10.99
N ASN A 155 -22.38 1.50 10.71
CA ASN A 155 -23.44 2.36 10.18
C ASN A 155 -23.01 3.15 8.93
N LEU A 156 -22.34 2.46 8.00
CA LEU A 156 -21.94 3.05 6.74
C LEU A 156 -23.16 3.55 5.96
N SER A 157 -23.01 4.72 5.34
CA SER A 157 -24.08 5.44 4.67
C SER A 157 -25.35 5.64 5.50
N PRO A 158 -25.26 6.42 6.60
CA PRO A 158 -26.41 6.70 7.46
C PRO A 158 -27.45 7.65 6.83
N PHE A 159 -27.36 7.88 5.53
CA PHE A 159 -28.20 8.83 4.79
C PHE A 159 -29.45 8.18 4.16
N GLN A 160 -29.46 6.87 4.03
CA GLN A 160 -30.54 6.14 3.39
C GLN A 160 -31.67 5.83 4.38
N SER A 161 -32.91 5.83 3.90
CA SER A 161 -34.10 5.57 4.72
C SER A 161 -34.55 4.10 4.68
N ASP A 162 -33.95 3.28 3.85
CA ASP A 162 -34.28 1.88 3.64
C ASP A 162 -33.02 1.03 3.46
N ASP A 163 -33.11 -0.11 2.84
CA ASP A 163 -32.00 -1.01 2.52
C ASP A 163 -31.18 -0.58 1.28
N ALA A 164 -31.55 0.52 0.64
CA ALA A 164 -30.86 1.20 -0.45
C ALA A 164 -30.40 0.28 -1.60
N PRO A 165 -31.31 -0.45 -2.25
CA PRO A 165 -30.95 -1.40 -3.30
C PRO A 165 -30.27 -0.72 -4.50
N ASN A 166 -29.21 -1.33 -5.00
CA ASN A 166 -28.37 -0.87 -6.14
C ASN A 166 -27.66 0.48 -5.91
N LYS A 167 -27.51 0.94 -4.67
CA LYS A 167 -26.86 2.22 -4.37
C LYS A 167 -25.45 2.07 -3.85
N TYR A 168 -25.03 0.89 -3.42
CA TYR A 168 -23.74 0.68 -2.77
C TYR A 168 -22.77 -0.11 -3.65
N LYS A 169 -21.50 0.28 -3.63
CA LYS A 169 -20.41 -0.45 -4.24
C LYS A 169 -19.28 -0.65 -3.26
N PHE A 170 -18.62 -1.80 -3.40
CA PHE A 170 -17.40 -2.10 -2.65
C PHE A 170 -16.24 -2.27 -3.62
N HIS A 171 -15.14 -1.53 -3.35
CA HIS A 171 -13.97 -1.48 -4.19
C HIS A 171 -12.79 -2.08 -3.45
N ARG A 172 -12.14 -3.05 -4.10
CA ARG A 172 -10.92 -3.72 -3.64
C ARG A 172 -9.85 -3.57 -4.70
N PHE A 173 -8.58 -3.70 -4.31
CA PHE A 173 -7.46 -3.55 -5.23
C PHE A 173 -6.68 -4.85 -5.26
N LEU A 174 -6.53 -5.41 -6.46
CA LEU A 174 -5.90 -6.68 -6.67
C LEU A 174 -4.39 -6.52 -6.79
N GLY A 175 -3.66 -7.43 -6.14
CA GLY A 175 -2.26 -7.65 -6.38
C GLY A 175 -2.03 -8.70 -7.47
N GLY A 176 -0.78 -8.89 -7.83
CA GLY A 176 -0.32 -9.90 -8.78
C GLY A 176 1.00 -9.46 -9.37
N TRP A 177 1.91 -10.39 -9.60
CA TRP A 177 3.22 -10.11 -10.16
C TRP A 177 3.09 -9.49 -11.56
N SER A 178 3.62 -8.29 -11.75
CA SER A 178 3.51 -7.47 -12.98
C SER A 178 2.08 -7.18 -13.43
N MET A 179 1.13 -7.11 -12.46
CA MET A 179 -0.29 -6.79 -12.66
C MET A 179 -0.87 -6.04 -11.45
N GLU A 180 -0.07 -5.23 -10.79
CA GLU A 180 -0.39 -4.58 -9.52
C GLU A 180 -1.51 -3.53 -9.65
N GLY A 181 -2.31 -3.39 -8.61
CA GLY A 181 -3.18 -2.25 -8.39
C GLY A 181 -4.52 -2.25 -9.12
N ARG A 182 -4.93 -3.35 -9.76
CA ARG A 182 -6.22 -3.40 -10.46
C ARG A 182 -7.39 -3.19 -9.50
N ARG A 183 -8.20 -2.17 -9.71
CA ARG A 183 -9.43 -1.96 -8.97
C ARG A 183 -10.51 -2.93 -9.39
N LEU A 184 -11.05 -3.68 -8.44
CA LEU A 184 -12.24 -4.51 -8.56
C LEU A 184 -13.39 -3.79 -7.89
N SER A 185 -14.41 -3.41 -8.66
CA SER A 185 -15.62 -2.72 -8.20
C SER A 185 -16.81 -3.63 -8.35
N GLN A 186 -17.52 -3.90 -7.26
CA GLN A 186 -18.72 -4.74 -7.26
C GLN A 186 -19.81 -4.06 -6.45
N SER A 187 -21.06 -4.21 -6.89
CA SER A 187 -22.19 -3.81 -6.06
C SER A 187 -22.34 -4.77 -4.87
N VAL A 188 -23.04 -4.33 -3.83
CA VAL A 188 -23.30 -5.20 -2.67
C VAL A 188 -24.17 -6.39 -3.05
N GLU A 189 -25.02 -6.25 -4.08
CA GLU A 189 -25.84 -7.34 -4.64
C GLU A 189 -24.97 -8.36 -5.39
N GLU A 190 -23.96 -7.92 -6.16
CA GLU A 190 -22.98 -8.83 -6.79
C GLU A 190 -22.13 -9.61 -5.76
N LEU A 191 -22.02 -9.08 -4.53
CA LEU A 191 -21.38 -9.75 -3.40
C LEU A 191 -22.35 -10.63 -2.61
N ASN A 192 -23.62 -10.76 -3.05
CA ASN A 192 -24.70 -11.45 -2.33
C ASN A 192 -24.91 -10.90 -0.90
N LEU A 193 -24.78 -9.59 -0.76
CA LEU A 193 -25.00 -8.85 0.48
C LEU A 193 -26.34 -8.07 0.43
N ASP A 194 -27.35 -8.62 -0.25
CA ASP A 194 -28.72 -8.13 -0.16
C ASP A 194 -29.26 -8.26 1.27
N ARG A 195 -30.19 -7.39 1.63
CA ARG A 195 -30.93 -7.57 2.87
C ARG A 195 -31.74 -8.87 2.80
N THR A 196 -31.56 -9.73 3.79
CA THR A 196 -32.34 -10.96 3.87
C THR A 196 -33.78 -10.68 4.30
N TRP A 197 -34.71 -11.56 3.90
CA TRP A 197 -36.14 -11.45 4.31
C TRP A 197 -36.34 -11.47 5.83
N ALA A 198 -35.43 -12.10 6.53
CA ALA A 198 -35.42 -12.26 7.99
C ALA A 198 -34.38 -11.32 8.64
N GLY A 199 -34.39 -10.05 8.43
CA GLY A 199 -33.49 -8.96 8.83
C GLY A 199 -32.38 -9.18 9.89
N PHE A 200 -32.41 -10.30 10.63
CA PHE A 200 -31.41 -10.67 11.64
C PHE A 200 -30.24 -11.50 11.07
N MET A 201 -30.33 -11.94 9.83
CA MET A 201 -29.25 -12.73 9.22
C MET A 201 -28.15 -11.81 8.71
N CYS A 202 -26.92 -12.12 9.10
CA CYS A 202 -25.73 -11.45 8.63
C CYS A 202 -25.23 -12.04 7.32
N GLY A 203 -24.89 -11.17 6.36
CA GLY A 203 -24.10 -11.50 5.19
C GLY A 203 -22.72 -10.85 5.31
N ASN A 204 -21.66 -11.51 4.84
CA ASN A 204 -20.33 -10.92 4.86
C ASN A 204 -19.50 -11.26 3.63
N GLU A 205 -18.59 -10.37 3.28
CA GLU A 205 -17.50 -10.56 2.34
C GLU A 205 -16.18 -10.35 3.08
N LYS A 206 -15.50 -11.48 3.41
CA LYS A 206 -14.18 -11.47 4.05
C LYS A 206 -13.10 -11.71 3.01
N PHE A 207 -12.10 -10.85 2.95
CA PHE A 207 -10.98 -10.94 2.01
C PHE A 207 -9.68 -10.51 2.68
N GLY A 208 -8.55 -10.83 2.05
CA GLY A 208 -7.23 -10.47 2.56
C GLY A 208 -6.13 -11.21 1.83
N THR A 209 -4.91 -11.04 2.32
CA THR A 209 -3.74 -11.74 1.81
C THR A 209 -3.02 -12.46 2.95
N ARG A 210 -2.52 -13.65 2.68
CA ARG A 210 -1.86 -14.52 3.66
C ARG A 210 -0.38 -14.64 3.38
N GLY A 211 0.43 -14.72 4.44
CA GLY A 211 1.87 -14.94 4.35
C GLY A 211 2.69 -13.66 4.40
N SER A 212 3.91 -13.71 3.87
CA SER A 212 4.89 -12.63 3.90
C SER A 212 4.87 -11.68 2.69
N PHE A 213 3.91 -11.89 1.78
CA PHE A 213 3.62 -11.00 0.64
C PHE A 213 2.27 -10.32 0.85
N PRO A 214 2.18 -9.24 1.63
CA PRO A 214 0.91 -8.63 2.03
C PRO A 214 0.09 -8.06 0.87
N CYS A 215 0.68 -7.81 -0.29
CA CYS A 215 0.02 -7.28 -1.49
C CYS A 215 -0.14 -8.30 -2.63
N ASN A 216 0.16 -9.59 -2.42
CA ASN A 216 0.19 -10.57 -3.50
C ASN A 216 -1.17 -10.84 -4.17
N LYS A 217 -2.27 -10.87 -3.40
CA LYS A 217 -3.63 -11.12 -3.93
C LYS A 217 -4.49 -9.86 -3.89
N TYR A 218 -4.49 -9.20 -2.76
CA TYR A 218 -5.15 -7.92 -2.54
C TYR A 218 -4.17 -6.97 -1.86
N PHE A 219 -4.31 -5.67 -2.15
CA PHE A 219 -3.72 -4.62 -1.33
C PHE A 219 -4.56 -4.42 -0.06
N PRO A 220 -3.94 -4.10 1.09
CA PRO A 220 -4.66 -3.90 2.35
C PRO A 220 -5.41 -2.55 2.39
N ILE A 221 -6.22 -2.31 1.38
CA ILE A 221 -7.04 -1.10 1.19
C ILE A 221 -8.36 -1.47 0.52
N ALA A 222 -9.46 -0.86 0.99
CA ALA A 222 -10.74 -0.96 0.32
C ALA A 222 -11.58 0.29 0.54
N VAL A 223 -12.60 0.47 -0.30
CA VAL A 223 -13.51 1.62 -0.29
C VAL A 223 -14.95 1.14 -0.40
N PHE A 224 -15.79 1.60 0.51
CA PHE A 224 -17.25 1.50 0.42
C PHE A 224 -17.79 2.81 -0.14
N GLU A 225 -18.62 2.75 -1.18
CA GLU A 225 -19.18 3.91 -1.86
C GLU A 225 -20.70 3.89 -1.81
N ASP A 226 -21.31 4.97 -1.35
CA ASP A 226 -22.71 5.29 -1.63
C ASP A 226 -22.76 6.11 -2.91
N THR A 227 -23.22 5.50 -4.00
CA THR A 227 -23.27 6.12 -5.34
C THR A 227 -24.41 7.12 -5.50
N ASP A 228 -25.41 7.09 -4.62
CA ASP A 228 -26.56 8.00 -4.62
C ASP A 228 -26.21 9.35 -4.00
N ILE A 229 -25.54 9.31 -2.86
CA ILE A 229 -25.11 10.52 -2.11
C ILE A 229 -23.72 11.00 -2.57
N GLY A 230 -22.93 10.11 -3.20
CA GLY A 230 -21.56 10.42 -3.63
C GLY A 230 -20.60 10.51 -2.47
N VAL A 231 -20.67 9.59 -1.50
CA VAL A 231 -19.77 9.52 -0.34
C VAL A 231 -19.00 8.21 -0.37
N CYS A 232 -17.70 8.29 -0.08
CA CYS A 232 -16.80 7.16 0.01
C CYS A 232 -16.19 7.06 1.41
N TRP A 233 -16.23 5.87 2.01
CA TRP A 233 -15.48 5.48 3.19
C TRP A 233 -14.36 4.55 2.79
N ALA A 234 -13.12 4.92 3.09
CA ALA A 234 -11.96 4.11 2.75
C ALA A 234 -11.16 3.77 4.00
N ALA A 235 -10.55 2.59 4.00
CA ALA A 235 -9.61 2.18 5.03
C ALA A 235 -8.39 1.47 4.41
N GLN A 236 -7.21 1.67 5.05
CA GLN A 236 -5.96 1.02 4.70
C GLN A 236 -5.26 0.53 5.97
N LEU A 237 -4.70 -0.69 5.93
CA LEU A 237 -3.93 -1.25 7.04
C LEU A 237 -2.43 -1.02 6.85
N GLU A 238 -1.76 -0.71 7.94
CA GLU A 238 -0.30 -0.70 8.06
C GLU A 238 0.16 -2.08 8.56
N CYS A 239 0.16 -3.08 7.67
CA CYS A 239 0.39 -4.48 8.03
C CYS A 239 1.25 -5.21 6.98
N ASN A 240 2.45 -5.65 7.40
CA ASN A 240 3.42 -6.37 6.57
C ASN A 240 3.28 -7.91 6.61
N SER A 241 2.24 -8.41 7.24
CA SER A 241 1.98 -9.85 7.42
C SER A 241 0.60 -10.24 6.90
N THR A 242 0.09 -11.39 7.30
CA THR A 242 -1.28 -11.81 7.02
C THR A 242 -2.28 -10.81 7.60
N TRP A 243 -3.16 -10.31 6.76
CA TRP A 243 -4.21 -9.36 7.12
C TRP A 243 -5.54 -9.74 6.48
N GLN A 244 -6.61 -9.25 7.05
CA GLN A 244 -7.97 -9.37 6.53
C GLN A 244 -8.74 -8.07 6.64
N MET A 245 -9.73 -7.93 5.78
CA MET A 245 -10.82 -6.95 5.87
C MET A 245 -12.15 -7.64 5.63
N GLU A 246 -13.22 -7.07 6.16
CA GLU A 246 -14.54 -7.67 6.10
C GLU A 246 -15.60 -6.58 5.94
N LEU A 247 -16.43 -6.70 4.90
CA LEU A 247 -17.67 -5.96 4.75
C LEU A 247 -18.81 -6.85 5.22
N THR A 248 -19.54 -6.41 6.22
CA THR A 248 -20.65 -7.16 6.79
C THR A 248 -21.93 -6.36 6.65
N ARG A 249 -23.01 -7.01 6.24
CA ARG A 249 -24.34 -6.44 6.28
C ARG A 249 -25.15 -7.08 7.40
N PHE A 250 -25.76 -6.24 8.22
CA PHE A 250 -26.75 -6.65 9.19
C PHE A 250 -27.99 -5.78 9.05
N ALA A 251 -29.14 -6.39 8.72
CA ALA A 251 -30.36 -5.67 8.38
C ALA A 251 -30.12 -4.59 7.30
N ASN A 252 -30.34 -3.31 7.61
CA ASN A 252 -30.15 -2.20 6.67
C ASN A 252 -28.75 -1.56 6.78
N THR A 253 -27.94 -1.98 7.75
CA THR A 253 -26.63 -1.35 8.01
C THR A 253 -25.48 -2.15 7.44
N PHE A 254 -24.40 -1.46 7.08
CA PHE A 254 -23.12 -2.03 6.73
C PHE A 254 -22.06 -1.67 7.75
N SER A 255 -21.15 -2.62 7.96
CA SER A 255 -19.98 -2.48 8.80
C SER A 255 -18.76 -2.89 7.98
N PHE A 256 -17.73 -2.05 7.99
CA PHE A 256 -16.44 -2.33 7.34
C PHE A 256 -15.33 -2.32 8.39
N SER A 257 -14.65 -3.45 8.55
CA SER A 257 -13.59 -3.61 9.55
C SER A 257 -12.40 -4.37 8.98
N GLY A 258 -11.26 -4.28 9.65
CA GLY A 258 -10.07 -5.01 9.25
C GLY A 258 -8.98 -4.99 10.31
N GLY A 259 -7.96 -5.82 10.10
CA GLY A 259 -6.82 -5.98 11.01
C GLY A 259 -5.97 -7.18 10.63
N LEU A 260 -5.30 -7.76 11.62
CA LEU A 260 -4.63 -9.06 11.45
C LEU A 260 -5.63 -10.12 11.01
N GLY A 261 -5.14 -11.10 10.27
CA GLY A 261 -5.94 -12.30 10.01
C GLY A 261 -6.31 -12.97 11.33
N ASP A 262 -7.61 -13.22 11.52
CA ASP A 262 -8.12 -13.88 12.72
C ASP A 262 -7.86 -15.41 12.71
N ARG A 263 -8.36 -16.10 13.74
CA ARG A 263 -8.25 -17.54 13.83
C ARG A 263 -8.91 -18.26 12.65
N GLU A 264 -10.07 -17.79 12.21
CA GLU A 264 -10.78 -18.39 11.07
C GLU A 264 -9.99 -18.23 9.77
N PHE A 265 -9.42 -17.04 9.54
CA PHE A 265 -8.72 -16.70 8.30
C PHE A 265 -7.34 -17.35 8.20
N CYS A 266 -6.58 -17.39 9.30
CA CYS A 266 -5.18 -17.86 9.26
C CYS A 266 -4.69 -18.64 10.49
N GLY A 267 -5.58 -18.93 11.45
CA GLY A 267 -5.20 -19.63 12.67
C GLY A 267 -4.44 -18.78 13.68
N TRP A 268 -4.59 -17.44 13.64
CA TRP A 268 -3.91 -16.53 14.56
C TRP A 268 -4.47 -16.65 15.98
N VAL A 269 -3.58 -16.76 16.96
CA VAL A 269 -3.84 -16.71 18.39
C VAL A 269 -2.68 -16.00 19.06
N LYS A 270 -2.99 -15.11 20.00
CA LYS A 270 -2.00 -14.35 20.77
C LYS A 270 -2.27 -14.47 22.26
N ASN A 271 -1.23 -14.81 23.03
CA ASN A 271 -1.26 -14.70 24.48
C ASN A 271 -0.86 -13.28 24.92
N ILE A 272 -1.65 -12.69 25.79
CA ILE A 272 -1.38 -11.40 26.42
C ILE A 272 -1.25 -11.63 27.91
N PRO A 273 -0.03 -11.59 28.45
CA PRO A 273 0.22 -11.79 29.88
C PRO A 273 -0.52 -10.74 30.74
N LYS A 274 -0.81 -11.10 32.00
CA LYS A 274 -1.31 -10.18 33.01
C LYS A 274 -0.51 -8.87 33.03
N GLY A 275 -1.21 -7.73 33.02
CA GLY A 275 -0.62 -6.40 33.06
C GLY A 275 0.13 -6.00 31.77
N LYS A 276 -0.05 -6.74 30.67
CA LYS A 276 0.51 -6.40 29.35
C LYS A 276 -0.58 -6.04 28.37
N SER A 277 -0.17 -5.44 27.26
CA SER A 277 -1.05 -5.07 26.18
C SER A 277 -0.56 -5.55 24.80
N PHE A 278 -1.44 -5.47 23.83
CA PHE A 278 -1.15 -5.76 22.44
C PHE A 278 -1.87 -4.76 21.54
N CYS A 279 -1.12 -4.10 20.65
CA CYS A 279 -1.67 -3.20 19.64
C CYS A 279 -1.90 -3.95 18.33
N ALA A 280 -3.09 -3.82 17.77
CA ALA A 280 -3.36 -4.19 16.39
C ALA A 280 -2.52 -3.32 15.43
N PRO A 281 -2.28 -3.74 14.18
CA PRO A 281 -1.67 -2.87 13.18
C PRO A 281 -2.42 -1.56 13.06
N LYS A 282 -1.70 -0.45 12.88
CA LYS A 282 -2.33 0.84 12.64
C LYS A 282 -3.18 0.82 11.37
N ALA A 283 -4.29 1.55 11.37
CA ALA A 283 -5.10 1.78 10.19
C ALA A 283 -5.19 3.28 9.85
N TYR A 284 -5.44 3.55 8.58
CA TYR A 284 -5.80 4.86 8.05
C TYR A 284 -7.26 4.78 7.58
N VAL A 285 -8.05 5.79 7.90
CA VAL A 285 -9.47 5.87 7.54
C VAL A 285 -9.77 7.23 6.95
N SER A 286 -10.52 7.27 5.85
CA SER A 286 -11.04 8.51 5.27
C SER A 286 -12.54 8.40 4.98
N CYS A 287 -13.21 9.55 5.03
CA CYS A 287 -14.61 9.71 4.61
C CYS A 287 -14.71 11.00 3.81
N VAL A 288 -15.04 10.86 2.52
CA VAL A 288 -15.06 12.01 1.61
C VAL A 288 -16.33 12.04 0.78
N ARG A 289 -16.86 13.23 0.52
CA ARG A 289 -17.81 13.44 -0.57
C ARG A 289 -17.01 13.54 -1.86
N GLY A 290 -17.17 12.57 -2.76
CA GLY A 290 -16.37 12.43 -3.97
C GLY A 290 -16.39 11.01 -4.50
N LYS A 291 -15.37 10.69 -5.28
CA LYS A 291 -15.18 9.38 -5.92
C LYS A 291 -14.15 8.54 -5.16
N VAL A 292 -14.04 7.26 -5.53
CA VAL A 292 -13.06 6.31 -4.96
C VAL A 292 -11.63 6.89 -4.93
N ASN A 293 -11.21 7.57 -6.01
CA ASN A 293 -9.86 8.16 -6.08
C ASN A 293 -9.67 9.27 -5.04
N ASP A 294 -10.72 10.05 -4.73
CA ASP A 294 -10.64 11.10 -3.70
C ASP A 294 -10.44 10.51 -2.31
N ALA A 295 -11.14 9.41 -2.01
CA ALA A 295 -10.97 8.68 -0.76
C ALA A 295 -9.58 8.05 -0.62
N CYS A 296 -9.06 7.44 -1.69
CA CYS A 296 -7.69 6.92 -1.73
C CYS A 296 -6.64 8.03 -1.57
N ASN A 297 -6.80 9.15 -2.26
CA ASN A 297 -5.90 10.30 -2.11
C ASN A 297 -5.90 10.84 -0.67
N ALA A 298 -7.05 10.86 0.02
CA ALA A 298 -7.13 11.26 1.43
C ALA A 298 -6.32 10.32 2.34
N LEU A 299 -6.40 8.99 2.12
CA LEU A 299 -5.57 8.03 2.84
C LEU A 299 -4.06 8.26 2.59
N LEU A 300 -3.67 8.48 1.33
CA LEU A 300 -2.28 8.71 0.97
C LEU A 300 -1.73 10.03 1.54
N ASN A 301 -2.57 11.06 1.69
CA ASN A 301 -2.16 12.35 2.26
C ASN A 301 -1.74 12.27 3.73
N MET A 302 -2.18 11.25 4.45
CA MET A 302 -1.75 10.99 5.83
C MET A 302 -0.37 10.32 5.94
N GLN A 303 0.16 9.79 4.83
CA GLN A 303 1.41 9.04 4.78
C GLN A 303 2.60 9.93 4.41
N PRO A 304 3.85 9.54 4.75
CA PRO A 304 5.04 10.29 4.40
C PRO A 304 5.21 10.42 2.89
N ASN A 305 5.61 11.59 2.45
CA ASN A 305 6.02 11.83 1.07
C ASN A 305 7.52 11.55 0.89
N ALA A 306 8.00 11.45 -0.35
CA ALA A 306 9.43 11.43 -0.62
C ALA A 306 10.03 12.84 -0.46
N ASP A 307 11.24 12.92 0.09
CA ASP A 307 11.95 14.18 0.25
C ASP A 307 12.40 14.75 -1.09
N GLU A 308 12.88 13.88 -1.99
CA GLU A 308 13.37 14.23 -3.31
C GLU A 308 12.86 13.28 -4.41
N LEU A 309 12.96 13.69 -5.67
CA LEU A 309 12.59 12.91 -6.86
C LEU A 309 13.77 12.70 -7.81
N SER A 310 14.97 12.47 -7.28
CA SER A 310 16.15 12.21 -8.11
C SER A 310 15.98 10.95 -8.95
N ILE A 311 16.48 11.00 -10.17
CA ILE A 311 16.49 9.88 -11.11
C ILE A 311 17.46 8.81 -10.62
N VAL A 312 17.04 7.56 -10.70
CA VAL A 312 17.84 6.37 -10.37
C VAL A 312 18.22 5.68 -11.66
N PHE A 313 19.47 5.27 -11.81
CA PHE A 313 19.88 4.28 -12.80
C PHE A 313 20.05 2.94 -12.11
N ASN A 314 19.36 1.91 -12.61
CA ASN A 314 19.52 0.53 -12.18
C ASN A 314 20.07 -0.29 -13.34
N GLU A 315 21.19 -0.99 -13.13
CA GLU A 315 21.90 -1.67 -14.23
C GLU A 315 21.30 -3.03 -14.60
N TYR A 316 20.26 -3.52 -13.93
CA TYR A 316 19.72 -4.86 -14.14
C TYR A 316 19.40 -5.16 -15.61
N CYS A 317 18.56 -4.35 -16.25
CA CYS A 317 18.21 -4.53 -17.67
C CYS A 317 19.34 -4.12 -18.64
N THR A 318 20.47 -3.63 -18.13
CA THR A 318 21.70 -3.37 -18.91
C THR A 318 22.58 -4.60 -18.98
N THR A 319 22.75 -5.32 -17.87
CA THR A 319 23.70 -6.44 -17.79
C THR A 319 23.03 -7.79 -17.58
N TRP A 320 21.75 -7.79 -17.21
CA TRP A 320 20.96 -9.00 -16.90
C TRP A 320 21.68 -9.92 -15.89
N GLY A 321 21.99 -9.33 -14.71
CA GLY A 321 22.64 -10.05 -13.62
C GLY A 321 24.14 -10.32 -13.82
N LYS A 322 24.82 -9.57 -14.69
CA LYS A 322 26.27 -9.67 -14.95
C LYS A 322 26.99 -8.33 -14.79
N PRO A 323 26.80 -7.63 -13.64
CA PRO A 323 27.48 -6.38 -13.37
C PRO A 323 28.98 -6.58 -13.21
N THR A 324 29.78 -5.57 -13.56
CA THR A 324 31.21 -5.55 -13.26
C THR A 324 31.65 -4.15 -12.84
N GLN A 325 32.74 -4.07 -12.05
CA GLN A 325 33.30 -2.80 -11.60
C GLN A 325 33.56 -1.85 -12.76
N ASP A 326 34.21 -2.34 -13.84
CA ASP A 326 34.60 -1.52 -14.98
C ASP A 326 33.37 -0.97 -15.73
N LYS A 327 32.34 -1.78 -15.90
CA LYS A 327 31.06 -1.33 -16.49
C LYS A 327 30.44 -0.21 -15.66
N MET A 328 30.32 -0.40 -14.34
CA MET A 328 29.71 0.60 -13.46
C MET A 328 30.43 1.93 -13.53
N ILE A 329 31.78 1.92 -13.55
CA ILE A 329 32.58 3.14 -13.71
C ILE A 329 32.35 3.76 -15.09
N SER A 330 32.32 2.96 -16.14
CA SER A 330 32.13 3.45 -17.51
C SER A 330 30.78 4.15 -17.73
N TYR A 331 29.72 3.68 -17.06
CA TYR A 331 28.39 4.31 -17.14
C TYR A 331 28.35 5.68 -16.46
N CYS A 332 29.11 5.88 -15.38
CA CYS A 332 29.01 7.08 -14.53
C CYS A 332 29.20 8.40 -15.29
N GLN A 333 30.07 8.45 -16.32
CA GLN A 333 30.25 9.67 -17.13
C GLN A 333 28.96 10.06 -17.86
N ARG A 334 28.30 9.07 -18.48
CA ARG A 334 27.04 9.28 -19.21
C ARG A 334 25.89 9.63 -18.24
N LEU A 335 25.84 8.95 -17.09
CA LEU A 335 24.82 9.21 -16.07
C LEU A 335 24.94 10.63 -15.49
N LYS A 336 26.19 11.10 -15.29
CA LYS A 336 26.46 12.48 -14.87
C LYS A 336 25.94 13.51 -15.88
N GLU A 337 26.21 13.30 -17.18
CA GLU A 337 25.75 14.18 -18.27
C GLU A 337 24.22 14.29 -18.34
N LEU A 338 23.52 13.24 -17.91
CA LEU A 338 22.05 13.18 -17.78
C LEU A 338 21.52 13.68 -16.43
N GLY A 339 22.38 14.12 -15.50
CA GLY A 339 21.96 14.59 -14.19
C GLY A 339 21.44 13.49 -13.25
N ILE A 340 21.78 12.23 -13.49
CA ILE A 340 21.36 11.09 -12.66
C ILE A 340 22.19 11.06 -11.39
N LYS A 341 21.49 10.89 -10.25
CA LYS A 341 22.12 10.97 -8.91
C LYS A 341 22.55 9.61 -8.36
N TYR A 342 21.80 8.56 -8.62
CA TYR A 342 22.02 7.22 -8.07
C TYR A 342 22.31 6.22 -9.18
N ALA A 343 23.33 5.35 -8.97
CA ALA A 343 23.58 4.20 -9.86
C ALA A 343 23.66 2.93 -9.01
N VAL A 344 22.74 2.01 -9.25
CA VAL A 344 22.50 0.81 -8.45
C VAL A 344 23.06 -0.42 -9.15
N ILE A 345 23.95 -1.14 -8.47
CA ILE A 345 24.37 -2.48 -8.82
C ILE A 345 23.27 -3.43 -8.37
N ASP A 346 22.60 -4.09 -9.29
CA ASP A 346 21.54 -5.06 -8.99
C ASP A 346 22.12 -6.46 -8.73
N ALA A 347 21.32 -7.53 -8.78
CA ALA A 347 21.73 -8.90 -8.52
C ALA A 347 22.92 -9.35 -9.40
N GLY A 348 23.75 -10.29 -8.89
CA GLY A 348 24.89 -10.86 -9.61
C GLY A 348 26.26 -10.36 -9.14
N TRP A 349 26.34 -9.51 -8.12
CA TRP A 349 27.60 -8.97 -7.59
C TRP A 349 28.31 -9.87 -6.57
N CYS A 350 27.58 -10.81 -5.93
CA CYS A 350 28.11 -11.67 -4.89
C CYS A 350 28.74 -12.94 -5.50
N LYS A 351 29.58 -13.59 -4.68
CA LYS A 351 30.28 -14.82 -5.08
C LYS A 351 29.30 -15.91 -5.42
N ALA A 352 29.43 -16.47 -6.57
CA ALA A 352 28.73 -17.47 -7.33
C ALA A 352 28.05 -16.89 -8.58
N GLY A 353 28.05 -15.57 -8.75
CA GLY A 353 27.82 -14.89 -10.02
C GLY A 353 26.47 -15.12 -10.70
N CYS A 354 25.47 -15.61 -9.98
CA CYS A 354 24.15 -15.77 -10.54
C CYS A 354 23.07 -15.18 -9.62
N GLU A 355 21.96 -14.80 -10.23
CA GLU A 355 20.85 -14.09 -9.59
C GLU A 355 20.28 -14.77 -8.34
N GLN A 356 20.52 -16.07 -8.17
CA GLN A 356 19.86 -16.87 -7.13
C GLN A 356 20.83 -17.71 -6.31
N ASP A 357 22.07 -17.85 -6.72
CA ASP A 357 23.06 -18.66 -6.03
C ASP A 357 23.97 -17.77 -5.17
N GLY A 358 24.23 -18.18 -3.95
CA GLY A 358 25.13 -17.48 -3.04
C GLY A 358 24.49 -16.43 -2.12
N ASN A 359 23.18 -16.18 -2.20
CA ASN A 359 22.50 -15.37 -1.22
C ASN A 359 22.63 -15.98 0.18
N GLY A 360 22.97 -15.16 1.16
CA GLY A 360 23.17 -15.58 2.54
C GLY A 360 24.60 -15.33 3.04
N GLU A 361 25.62 -15.50 2.20
CA GLU A 361 27.00 -15.20 2.55
C GLU A 361 27.37 -13.74 2.27
N TRP A 362 26.78 -13.16 1.22
CA TRP A 362 26.96 -11.76 0.80
C TRP A 362 28.45 -11.36 0.69
N ASN A 363 29.25 -12.24 0.07
CA ASN A 363 30.64 -11.98 -0.20
C ASN A 363 30.80 -11.44 -1.63
N ILE A 364 31.55 -10.35 -1.78
CA ILE A 364 31.87 -9.78 -3.08
C ILE A 364 32.59 -10.80 -3.94
N ASP A 365 32.17 -10.96 -5.21
CA ASP A 365 32.99 -11.63 -6.20
C ASP A 365 34.13 -10.71 -6.66
N LYS A 366 35.32 -10.94 -6.11
CA LYS A 366 36.51 -10.15 -6.43
C LYS A 366 37.01 -10.32 -7.84
N THR A 367 36.50 -11.28 -8.62
CA THR A 367 36.88 -11.44 -10.03
C THR A 367 36.19 -10.39 -10.91
N ILE A 368 35.00 -9.92 -10.51
CA ILE A 368 34.22 -8.91 -11.22
C ILE A 368 34.20 -7.55 -10.49
N PHE A 369 34.39 -7.55 -9.16
CA PHE A 369 34.53 -6.35 -8.32
C PHE A 369 35.82 -6.42 -7.51
N PRO A 370 37.00 -6.21 -8.11
CA PRO A 370 38.28 -6.35 -7.43
C PRO A 370 38.49 -5.35 -6.29
N ASN A 371 37.93 -4.15 -6.39
CA ASN A 371 38.09 -3.11 -5.37
C ASN A 371 36.83 -2.22 -5.27
N VAL A 372 35.78 -2.72 -4.60
CA VAL A 372 34.49 -2.01 -4.45
C VAL A 372 34.66 -0.65 -3.77
N LYS A 373 35.51 -0.53 -2.77
CA LYS A 373 35.73 0.72 -2.04
C LYS A 373 36.32 1.82 -2.93
N GLU A 374 37.23 1.46 -3.81
CA GLU A 374 37.79 2.41 -4.77
C GLU A 374 36.75 2.77 -5.86
N MET A 375 35.98 1.79 -6.33
CA MET A 375 34.90 2.02 -7.30
C MET A 375 33.87 3.03 -6.74
N THR A 376 33.34 2.80 -5.55
CA THR A 376 32.33 3.69 -4.94
C THR A 376 32.89 5.09 -4.70
N LYS A 377 34.17 5.20 -4.35
CA LYS A 377 34.86 6.50 -4.22
C LYS A 377 34.89 7.22 -5.58
N GLN A 378 35.32 6.55 -6.65
CA GLN A 378 35.37 7.11 -8.01
C GLN A 378 33.95 7.53 -8.47
N MET A 379 32.91 6.72 -8.22
CA MET A 379 31.53 7.10 -8.55
C MET A 379 31.13 8.39 -7.84
N ARG A 380 31.44 8.51 -6.54
CA ARG A 380 31.16 9.73 -5.75
C ARG A 380 31.93 10.95 -6.23
N GLU A 381 33.20 10.79 -6.63
CA GLU A 381 34.02 11.86 -7.23
C GLU A 381 33.41 12.37 -8.56
N MET A 382 32.71 11.51 -9.29
CA MET A 382 31.93 11.89 -10.47
C MET A 382 30.55 12.47 -10.14
N GLY A 383 30.15 12.52 -8.87
CA GLY A 383 28.87 13.06 -8.43
C GLY A 383 27.73 12.02 -8.39
N ILE A 384 28.03 10.73 -8.56
CA ILE A 384 27.08 9.63 -8.54
C ILE A 384 27.12 8.93 -7.18
N ILE A 385 25.97 8.75 -6.54
CA ILE A 385 25.84 7.96 -5.31
C ILE A 385 25.71 6.48 -5.67
N PRO A 386 26.66 5.63 -5.22
CA PRO A 386 26.59 4.19 -5.51
C PRO A 386 25.50 3.52 -4.69
N GLY A 387 24.75 2.64 -5.34
CA GLY A 387 23.76 1.76 -4.75
C GLY A 387 24.08 0.28 -4.97
N ILE A 388 23.48 -0.58 -4.15
CA ILE A 388 23.66 -2.04 -4.27
C ILE A 388 22.40 -2.78 -3.85
N TRP A 389 22.15 -3.90 -4.54
CA TRP A 389 21.03 -4.80 -4.29
C TRP A 389 21.37 -5.85 -3.22
N PHE A 390 20.39 -6.17 -2.38
CA PHE A 390 20.41 -7.29 -1.44
C PHE A 390 19.05 -7.98 -1.37
N GLU A 391 19.07 -9.30 -1.17
CA GLU A 391 17.93 -10.11 -0.75
C GLU A 391 18.27 -10.74 0.62
N PHE A 392 18.51 -9.92 1.63
CA PHE A 392 19.16 -10.33 2.88
C PHE A 392 18.28 -11.21 3.79
N GLU A 393 16.98 -11.35 3.49
CA GLU A 393 16.08 -12.21 4.28
C GLU A 393 16.21 -13.69 3.96
N VAL A 394 16.92 -14.04 2.89
CA VAL A 394 16.99 -15.42 2.38
C VAL A 394 18.39 -15.99 2.37
N THR A 395 18.47 -17.32 2.33
CA THR A 395 19.65 -18.05 1.86
C THR A 395 19.26 -18.94 0.69
N THR A 396 20.13 -19.07 -0.30
CA THR A 396 19.85 -19.86 -1.50
C THR A 396 20.77 -21.07 -1.62
N ASP A 397 20.31 -22.07 -2.35
CA ASP A 397 21.14 -23.22 -2.77
C ASP A 397 22.40 -22.72 -3.47
N GLY A 398 23.56 -23.27 -3.16
CA GLY A 398 24.86 -22.74 -3.58
C GLY A 398 25.58 -21.90 -2.52
N SER A 399 24.87 -21.33 -1.53
CA SER A 399 25.48 -20.72 -0.35
C SER A 399 25.82 -21.76 0.72
N VAL A 400 26.98 -21.60 1.37
CA VAL A 400 27.34 -22.36 2.59
C VAL A 400 26.25 -22.19 3.67
N MET A 401 25.63 -21.03 3.74
CA MET A 401 24.57 -20.73 4.70
C MET A 401 23.27 -21.51 4.46
N PHE A 402 23.11 -22.13 3.29
CA PHE A 402 21.97 -23.00 3.01
C PHE A 402 22.14 -24.43 3.56
N GLU A 403 23.36 -24.82 3.93
CA GLU A 403 23.66 -26.15 4.47
C GLU A 403 22.90 -26.46 5.77
N PRO A 404 22.58 -27.75 6.06
CA PRO A 404 21.83 -28.16 7.25
C PRO A 404 22.44 -27.75 8.59
N ARG A 405 23.76 -27.56 8.68
CA ARG A 405 24.42 -27.09 9.91
C ARG A 405 23.97 -25.69 10.36
N TYR A 406 23.37 -24.91 9.47
CA TYR A 406 22.82 -23.57 9.75
C TYR A 406 21.29 -23.55 9.88
N ASP A 407 20.62 -24.72 9.87
CA ASP A 407 19.16 -24.82 9.98
C ASP A 407 18.60 -24.30 11.31
N TYR A 408 19.44 -24.16 12.34
CA TYR A 408 19.06 -23.56 13.61
C TYR A 408 18.80 -22.07 13.51
N MET A 409 19.35 -21.36 12.51
CA MET A 409 19.18 -19.92 12.26
C MET A 409 17.98 -19.62 11.35
N LYS A 410 17.28 -20.64 10.85
CA LYS A 410 16.25 -20.49 9.82
C LYS A 410 14.84 -20.63 10.41
N LEU A 411 13.89 -20.00 9.72
CA LEU A 411 12.47 -20.19 10.00
C LEU A 411 12.07 -21.65 9.80
N LYS A 412 11.21 -22.11 10.72
CA LYS A 412 10.67 -23.48 10.71
C LYS A 412 9.15 -23.45 10.81
N ASP A 413 8.52 -24.44 10.21
CA ASP A 413 7.12 -24.79 10.38
C ASP A 413 7.04 -26.27 10.75
N ASN A 414 6.38 -26.58 11.87
CA ASN A 414 6.31 -27.92 12.43
C ASN A 414 7.69 -28.62 12.52
N GLY A 415 8.70 -27.89 13.01
CA GLY A 415 10.07 -28.36 13.21
C GLY A 415 10.91 -28.45 11.93
N LYS A 416 10.36 -28.23 10.75
CA LYS A 416 11.06 -28.31 9.46
C LYS A 416 11.40 -26.92 8.95
N VAL A 417 12.61 -26.75 8.39
CA VAL A 417 13.01 -25.51 7.74
C VAL A 417 12.08 -25.19 6.59
N ILE A 418 11.57 -23.96 6.56
CA ILE A 418 10.74 -23.46 5.48
C ILE A 418 11.60 -23.28 4.23
N LYS A 419 11.23 -23.94 3.13
CA LYS A 419 11.92 -23.85 1.85
C LYS A 419 10.94 -23.56 0.72
N THR A 420 11.23 -22.53 -0.07
CA THR A 420 10.48 -22.23 -1.29
C THR A 420 11.20 -22.84 -2.50
N ARG A 421 10.47 -23.60 -3.32
CA ARG A 421 10.98 -24.32 -4.50
C ARG A 421 12.21 -25.23 -4.23
N GLY A 422 12.47 -25.55 -2.95
CA GLY A 422 13.64 -26.37 -2.55
C GLY A 422 15.00 -25.64 -2.57
N ILE A 423 15.06 -24.43 -3.12
CA ILE A 423 16.30 -23.68 -3.36
C ILE A 423 16.45 -22.43 -2.51
N ARG A 424 15.42 -22.03 -1.76
CA ARG A 424 15.43 -20.87 -0.85
C ARG A 424 15.02 -21.26 0.55
N SER A 425 15.71 -20.78 1.56
CA SER A 425 15.30 -20.80 2.96
C SER A 425 15.42 -19.41 3.57
N TYR A 426 14.78 -19.18 4.71
CA TYR A 426 14.59 -17.85 5.26
C TYR A 426 15.24 -17.78 6.64
N TRP A 427 15.93 -16.69 6.93
CA TRP A 427 16.47 -16.38 8.24
C TRP A 427 15.35 -16.14 9.25
N ASP A 428 15.56 -16.57 10.50
CA ASP A 428 14.65 -16.20 11.60
C ASP A 428 15.12 -14.90 12.26
N PHE A 429 14.58 -13.78 11.82
CA PHE A 429 14.93 -12.46 12.35
C PHE A 429 14.57 -12.24 13.82
N ARG A 430 13.78 -13.12 14.46
CA ARG A 430 13.53 -13.10 15.90
C ARG A 430 14.78 -13.45 16.70
N ARG A 431 15.76 -14.12 16.09
CA ARG A 431 17.02 -14.51 16.67
C ARG A 431 18.04 -13.37 16.63
N GLU A 432 18.71 -13.15 17.75
CA GLU A 432 19.75 -12.11 17.85
C GLU A 432 20.97 -12.45 16.99
N ASP A 433 21.45 -13.70 17.04
CA ASP A 433 22.60 -14.15 16.26
C ASP A 433 22.41 -14.01 14.73
N VAL A 434 21.17 -14.11 14.24
CA VAL A 434 20.82 -13.83 12.84
C VAL A 434 20.94 -12.32 12.55
N ARG A 435 20.35 -11.48 13.40
CA ARG A 435 20.41 -10.02 13.21
C ARG A 435 21.85 -9.49 13.32
N ASP A 436 22.67 -10.06 14.19
CA ASP A 436 24.10 -9.71 14.32
C ASP A 436 24.89 -10.13 13.07
N TYR A 437 24.65 -11.34 12.57
CA TYR A 437 25.24 -11.80 11.33
C TYR A 437 24.90 -10.86 10.16
N LEU A 438 23.64 -10.52 10.00
CA LEU A 438 23.18 -9.63 8.93
C LEU A 438 23.63 -8.18 9.13
N TYR A 439 23.80 -7.72 10.37
CA TYR A 439 24.40 -6.42 10.64
C TYR A 439 25.82 -6.32 10.05
N GLU A 440 26.64 -7.34 10.25
CA GLU A 440 27.99 -7.40 9.68
C GLU A 440 27.97 -7.47 8.15
N LYS A 441 27.09 -8.31 7.61
CA LYS A 441 27.03 -8.59 6.16
C LYS A 441 26.38 -7.49 5.34
N VAL A 442 25.47 -6.72 5.93
CA VAL A 442 24.71 -5.68 5.21
C VAL A 442 25.09 -4.28 5.71
N ILE A 443 24.82 -3.97 6.98
CA ILE A 443 24.96 -2.59 7.47
C ILE A 443 26.42 -2.16 7.50
N ARG A 444 27.30 -2.98 8.10
CA ARG A 444 28.74 -2.69 8.14
C ARG A 444 29.33 -2.66 6.73
N PHE A 445 28.94 -3.60 5.87
CA PHE A 445 29.39 -3.63 4.49
C PHE A 445 29.05 -2.34 3.73
N LEU A 446 27.82 -1.83 3.84
CA LEU A 446 27.41 -0.57 3.22
C LEU A 446 28.28 0.62 3.73
N LYS A 447 28.49 0.70 5.05
CA LYS A 447 29.29 1.76 5.68
C LYS A 447 30.76 1.73 5.22
N GLU A 448 31.38 0.56 5.26
CA GLU A 448 32.82 0.40 4.96
C GLU A 448 33.13 0.61 3.47
N ASN A 449 32.18 0.30 2.59
CA ASN A 449 32.35 0.47 1.15
C ASN A 449 31.72 1.76 0.59
N GLY A 450 31.10 2.60 1.41
CA GLY A 450 30.63 3.91 1.02
C GLY A 450 29.40 3.90 0.12
N PHE A 451 28.54 2.89 0.21
CA PHE A 451 27.24 2.88 -0.46
C PHE A 451 26.29 3.87 0.20
N GLY A 452 25.50 4.60 -0.59
CA GLY A 452 24.48 5.54 -0.13
C GLY A 452 23.06 5.17 -0.57
N TYR A 453 22.91 4.02 -1.21
CA TYR A 453 21.64 3.48 -1.65
C TYR A 453 21.63 1.95 -1.53
N ILE A 454 20.53 1.40 -1.07
CA ILE A 454 20.29 -0.05 -1.06
C ILE A 454 18.93 -0.38 -1.68
N LYS A 455 18.90 -1.32 -2.63
CA LYS A 455 17.69 -2.00 -3.08
C LYS A 455 17.55 -3.29 -2.28
N VAL A 456 16.49 -3.40 -1.50
CA VAL A 456 16.21 -4.60 -0.71
C VAL A 456 15.09 -5.37 -1.38
N ASP A 457 15.44 -6.53 -1.90
CA ASP A 457 14.52 -7.42 -2.58
C ASP A 457 14.09 -8.59 -1.68
N TYR A 458 12.97 -9.22 -2.06
CA TYR A 458 12.44 -10.40 -1.40
C TYR A 458 11.63 -11.23 -2.39
N ASN A 459 12.23 -12.31 -2.91
CA ASN A 459 11.69 -13.08 -4.04
C ASN A 459 11.05 -14.42 -3.64
N GLY A 460 10.51 -14.50 -2.43
CA GLY A 460 9.86 -15.72 -1.97
C GLY A 460 8.92 -15.51 -0.81
N ASN A 461 7.73 -16.08 -0.88
CA ASN A 461 6.78 -16.11 0.22
C ASN A 461 7.12 -17.25 1.17
N THR A 462 7.30 -16.96 2.47
CA THR A 462 7.59 -17.96 3.53
C THR A 462 6.45 -18.92 3.81
N GLY A 463 5.23 -18.67 3.29
CA GLY A 463 4.03 -19.42 3.66
C GLY A 463 3.24 -18.74 4.76
N LEU A 464 2.44 -19.53 5.50
CA LEU A 464 1.41 -19.01 6.41
C LEU A 464 1.86 -18.93 7.86
N TRP A 465 2.81 -19.78 8.26
CA TRP A 465 3.14 -20.04 9.66
C TRP A 465 4.66 -20.12 9.89
N ALA A 466 5.06 -19.77 11.11
CA ALA A 466 6.40 -20.03 11.62
C ALA A 466 6.32 -20.46 13.09
N ASP A 467 7.11 -21.47 13.47
CA ASP A 467 7.19 -21.98 14.83
C ASP A 467 7.69 -20.92 15.83
N GLY A 468 7.51 -21.16 17.12
CA GLY A 468 8.12 -20.40 18.20
C GLY A 468 7.28 -19.23 18.73
N ALA A 469 5.95 -19.30 18.55
CA ALA A 469 4.96 -18.43 19.19
C ALA A 469 3.69 -19.22 19.53
N GLU A 470 2.69 -18.53 20.06
CA GLU A 470 1.40 -19.10 20.50
C GLU A 470 0.63 -19.77 19.35
N SER A 471 0.82 -19.26 18.15
CA SER A 471 0.36 -19.84 16.90
C SER A 471 1.37 -19.62 15.80
N GLY A 472 1.32 -20.43 14.74
CA GLY A 472 2.22 -20.24 13.59
C GLY A 472 2.03 -18.89 12.89
N ALA A 473 0.80 -18.38 12.82
CA ALA A 473 0.52 -17.06 12.28
C ALA A 473 1.14 -15.92 13.13
N GLU A 474 1.11 -16.03 14.45
CA GLU A 474 1.80 -15.09 15.35
C GLU A 474 3.32 -15.22 15.22
N GLY A 475 3.83 -16.43 15.04
CA GLY A 475 5.26 -16.65 14.79
C GLY A 475 5.75 -15.95 13.54
N LEU A 476 5.01 -16.03 12.44
CA LEU A 476 5.31 -15.32 11.20
C LEU A 476 5.20 -13.80 11.38
N ARG A 477 4.12 -13.30 12.01
CA ARG A 477 3.93 -11.88 12.27
C ARG A 477 5.12 -11.28 13.04
N ARG A 478 5.54 -11.93 14.12
CA ARG A 478 6.69 -11.47 14.94
C ARG A 478 8.00 -11.47 14.16
N HIS A 479 8.18 -12.47 13.29
CA HIS A 479 9.35 -12.49 12.40
C HIS A 479 9.35 -11.26 11.47
N LEU A 480 8.23 -10.96 10.80
CA LEU A 480 8.14 -9.85 9.87
C LEU A 480 8.26 -8.48 10.58
N GLU A 481 7.80 -8.36 11.82
CA GLU A 481 8.08 -7.16 12.64
C GLU A 481 9.59 -6.99 12.89
N CYS A 482 10.31 -8.06 13.22
CA CYS A 482 11.76 -7.99 13.38
C CYS A 482 12.50 -7.66 12.08
N VAL A 483 11.98 -8.09 10.93
CA VAL A 483 12.48 -7.65 9.61
C VAL A 483 12.30 -6.14 9.46
N ARG A 484 11.10 -5.62 9.74
CA ARG A 484 10.82 -4.19 9.70
C ARG A 484 11.73 -3.38 10.63
N GLU A 485 11.96 -3.87 11.84
CA GLU A 485 12.92 -3.27 12.79
C GLU A 485 14.34 -3.23 12.23
N PHE A 486 14.75 -4.23 11.45
CA PHE A 486 16.06 -4.25 10.81
C PHE A 486 16.19 -3.18 9.72
N PHE A 487 15.14 -2.91 8.94
CA PHE A 487 15.11 -1.77 8.02
C PHE A 487 15.26 -0.42 8.75
N ILE A 488 14.55 -0.26 9.86
CA ILE A 488 14.65 0.96 10.70
C ILE A 488 16.07 1.11 11.24
N LYS A 489 16.68 0.01 11.71
CA LYS A 489 18.06 -0.01 12.20
C LYS A 489 19.06 0.39 11.12
N MET A 490 18.90 -0.05 9.86
CA MET A 490 19.76 0.38 8.76
C MET A 490 19.78 1.90 8.59
N LYS A 491 18.61 2.54 8.61
CA LYS A 491 18.50 4.00 8.50
C LYS A 491 19.05 4.73 9.73
N GLN A 492 18.89 4.18 10.92
CA GLN A 492 19.50 4.74 12.15
C GLN A 492 21.03 4.69 12.11
N GLU A 493 21.59 3.60 11.59
CA GLU A 493 23.04 3.40 11.47
C GLU A 493 23.67 4.18 10.31
N ILE A 494 22.89 4.45 9.25
CA ILE A 494 23.30 5.18 8.06
C ILE A 494 22.18 6.18 7.72
N PRO A 495 22.13 7.36 8.38
CA PRO A 495 21.00 8.30 8.25
C PRO A 495 20.73 8.78 6.82
N ASP A 496 21.77 8.93 6.00
CA ASP A 496 21.65 9.38 4.59
C ASP A 496 21.41 8.23 3.60
N LEU A 497 21.23 6.99 4.09
CA LEU A 497 20.96 5.85 3.24
C LEU A 497 19.59 5.94 2.60
N VAL A 498 19.53 5.89 1.29
CA VAL A 498 18.30 5.71 0.54
C VAL A 498 17.96 4.23 0.47
N VAL A 499 16.77 3.86 0.93
CA VAL A 499 16.29 2.47 0.97
C VAL A 499 15.16 2.29 -0.03
N GLU A 500 15.42 1.50 -1.06
CA GLU A 500 14.40 1.01 -2.01
C GLU A 500 13.83 -0.32 -1.50
N ASN A 501 12.53 -0.35 -1.27
CA ASN A 501 11.78 -1.58 -1.02
C ASN A 501 11.47 -2.29 -2.35
N CYS A 502 11.72 -3.57 -2.41
CA CYS A 502 11.34 -4.45 -3.51
C CYS A 502 10.91 -5.81 -2.94
N ALA A 503 9.94 -6.44 -3.56
CA ALA A 503 9.58 -7.81 -3.24
C ALA A 503 9.02 -8.49 -4.50
N SER A 504 9.91 -8.97 -5.39
CA SER A 504 9.53 -9.31 -6.77
C SER A 504 8.61 -8.22 -7.34
N GLY A 505 9.07 -6.97 -7.33
CA GLY A 505 8.25 -5.79 -7.59
C GLY A 505 7.31 -5.44 -6.44
N GLY A 506 5.99 -5.45 -6.69
CA GLY A 506 4.96 -4.83 -5.86
C GLY A 506 4.38 -5.65 -4.69
N ASN A 507 4.96 -6.80 -4.30
CA ASN A 507 4.33 -7.65 -3.27
C ASN A 507 4.37 -7.08 -1.84
N ARG A 508 5.14 -5.99 -1.58
CA ARG A 508 5.27 -5.30 -0.28
C ARG A 508 5.04 -3.78 -0.38
N LEU A 509 4.10 -3.33 -1.22
CA LEU A 509 3.73 -1.92 -1.37
C LEU A 509 2.70 -1.44 -0.33
N GLU A 510 2.56 -2.13 0.77
CA GLU A 510 1.66 -1.72 1.86
C GLU A 510 2.28 -0.64 2.76
N ALA A 511 1.42 0.08 3.51
CA ALA A 511 1.82 1.28 4.23
C ALA A 511 2.94 1.07 5.27
N SER A 512 3.05 -0.12 5.92
CA SER A 512 4.06 -0.33 6.96
C SER A 512 5.49 -0.34 6.41
N MET A 513 5.69 -0.84 5.19
CA MET A 513 6.97 -0.77 4.49
C MET A 513 7.18 0.58 3.82
N MET A 514 6.14 1.12 3.15
CA MET A 514 6.23 2.42 2.47
C MET A 514 6.51 3.58 3.42
N ASN A 515 6.13 3.49 4.69
CA ASN A 515 6.36 4.54 5.68
C ASN A 515 7.80 4.57 6.21
N ILE A 516 8.55 3.48 6.09
CA ILE A 516 9.94 3.37 6.60
C ILE A 516 11.00 3.36 5.49
N THR A 517 10.59 3.25 4.22
CA THR A 517 11.47 3.27 3.05
C THR A 517 11.31 4.56 2.24
N ASP A 518 12.30 4.91 1.45
CA ASP A 518 12.32 6.18 0.69
C ASP A 518 11.57 6.07 -0.64
N LEU A 519 11.60 4.90 -1.23
CA LEU A 519 10.92 4.57 -2.49
C LEU A 519 10.73 3.04 -2.60
N SER A 520 10.03 2.61 -3.63
CA SER A 520 9.83 1.19 -3.91
C SER A 520 9.82 0.90 -5.41
N SER A 521 10.44 -0.21 -5.81
CA SER A 521 10.13 -0.84 -7.09
C SER A 521 8.62 -1.04 -7.17
N PHE A 522 7.99 -0.48 -8.19
CA PHE A 522 6.53 -0.51 -8.33
C PHE A 522 6.02 -1.86 -8.82
N SER A 523 6.82 -2.54 -9.65
CA SER A 523 6.53 -3.81 -10.32
C SER A 523 7.83 -4.39 -10.88
N ASP A 524 7.84 -5.67 -11.20
CA ASP A 524 8.87 -6.32 -12.02
C ASP A 524 8.56 -6.24 -13.54
N ALA A 525 7.55 -5.47 -13.94
CA ALA A 525 7.28 -5.21 -15.34
C ALA A 525 8.38 -4.33 -15.93
N HIS A 526 9.16 -4.90 -16.85
CA HIS A 526 10.18 -4.19 -17.63
C HIS A 526 9.70 -3.89 -19.06
N GLU A 527 8.60 -4.48 -19.48
CA GLU A 527 7.98 -4.25 -20.78
C GLU A 527 7.33 -2.86 -20.84
N ALA A 528 7.43 -2.18 -21.96
CA ALA A 528 6.86 -0.83 -22.09
C ALA A 528 5.34 -0.81 -22.04
N VAL A 529 4.69 -1.82 -22.60
CA VAL A 529 3.23 -1.80 -22.84
C VAL A 529 2.39 -1.79 -21.56
N GLU A 530 2.76 -2.53 -20.51
CA GLU A 530 2.01 -2.61 -19.27
C GLU A 530 2.40 -1.56 -18.23
N ILE A 531 3.58 -0.99 -18.31
CA ILE A 531 4.13 -0.07 -17.30
C ILE A 531 3.18 1.11 -17.02
N PRO A 532 2.72 1.90 -18.00
CA PRO A 532 1.84 3.04 -17.73
C PRO A 532 0.50 2.61 -17.13
N TYR A 533 0.02 1.41 -17.45
CA TYR A 533 -1.22 0.89 -16.92
C TYR A 533 -1.09 0.56 -15.42
N ILE A 534 0.00 -0.12 -15.03
CA ILE A 534 0.30 -0.50 -13.64
C ILE A 534 0.54 0.77 -12.81
N ALA A 535 1.40 1.68 -13.29
CA ALA A 535 1.72 2.92 -12.59
C ALA A 535 0.47 3.75 -12.29
N ALA A 536 -0.42 3.93 -13.28
CA ALA A 536 -1.67 4.67 -13.06
C ALA A 536 -2.61 4.01 -12.02
N ASN A 537 -2.60 2.67 -11.93
CA ASN A 537 -3.39 1.96 -10.92
C ASN A 537 -2.85 2.17 -9.50
N LEU A 538 -1.52 2.17 -9.36
CA LEU A 538 -0.84 2.30 -8.07
C LEU A 538 -1.00 3.68 -7.43
N HIS A 539 -1.36 4.70 -8.19
CA HIS A 539 -1.69 6.02 -7.66
C HIS A 539 -2.86 6.04 -6.65
N ASN A 540 -3.65 4.97 -6.56
CA ASN A 540 -4.67 4.80 -5.52
C ASN A 540 -4.12 4.13 -4.24
N LEU A 541 -2.92 3.59 -4.25
CA LEU A 541 -2.41 2.65 -3.26
C LEU A 541 -1.14 3.12 -2.56
N MET A 542 -0.33 3.91 -3.27
CA MET A 542 0.92 4.47 -2.77
C MET A 542 1.15 5.87 -3.31
N ARG A 543 2.03 6.63 -2.65
CA ARG A 543 2.41 7.95 -3.14
C ARG A 543 3.22 7.83 -4.43
N PRO A 544 2.84 8.52 -5.52
CA PRO A 544 3.61 8.52 -6.76
C PRO A 544 5.08 8.96 -6.59
N SER A 545 5.34 9.83 -5.61
CA SER A 545 6.71 10.26 -5.29
C SER A 545 7.63 9.14 -4.75
N LYS A 546 7.04 8.03 -4.30
CA LYS A 546 7.75 6.82 -3.84
C LYS A 546 7.69 5.66 -4.83
N GLU A 547 6.95 5.82 -5.91
CA GLU A 547 6.77 4.81 -6.96
C GLU A 547 7.91 4.89 -7.97
N LEU A 548 8.86 3.95 -7.91
CA LEU A 548 10.01 3.89 -8.82
C LEU A 548 9.63 3.14 -10.09
N VAL A 549 9.41 3.87 -11.18
CA VAL A 549 8.87 3.37 -12.46
C VAL A 549 10.00 3.17 -13.47
N TRP A 550 10.08 1.96 -14.02
CA TRP A 550 11.08 1.59 -15.01
C TRP A 550 10.90 2.33 -16.35
N ALA A 551 11.99 2.91 -16.84
CA ALA A 551 12.19 3.37 -18.21
C ALA A 551 13.40 2.61 -18.78
N VAL A 552 13.16 1.45 -19.39
CA VAL A 552 14.19 0.62 -20.00
C VAL A 552 14.32 1.04 -21.46
N ILE A 553 15.52 1.50 -21.84
CA ILE A 553 15.82 2.05 -23.17
C ILE A 553 16.93 1.24 -23.82
N HIS A 554 16.63 0.67 -24.97
CA HIS A 554 17.60 -0.10 -25.77
C HIS A 554 18.11 0.68 -26.96
N SER A 555 19.28 0.29 -27.45
CA SER A 555 19.94 0.96 -28.58
C SER A 555 19.18 0.80 -29.91
N ASP A 556 18.31 -0.20 -30.01
CA ASP A 556 17.43 -0.44 -31.17
C ASP A 556 16.03 0.16 -31.01
N ASP A 557 15.73 0.82 -29.88
CA ASP A 557 14.45 1.51 -29.68
C ASP A 557 14.32 2.73 -30.58
N ASP A 558 13.17 2.86 -31.23
CA ASP A 558 12.80 4.04 -31.97
C ASP A 558 12.34 5.19 -31.03
N LYS A 559 12.09 6.35 -31.62
CA LYS A 559 11.66 7.55 -30.90
C LYS A 559 10.39 7.32 -30.11
N ASP A 560 9.38 6.70 -30.70
CA ASP A 560 8.05 6.53 -30.07
C ASP A 560 8.15 5.60 -28.87
N ARG A 561 8.95 4.53 -28.95
CA ARG A 561 9.23 3.63 -27.85
C ARG A 561 9.91 4.34 -26.66
N ILE A 562 10.93 5.17 -26.93
CA ILE A 562 11.62 5.94 -25.88
C ILE A 562 10.69 6.92 -25.21
N VAL A 563 9.90 7.66 -26.00
CA VAL A 563 8.92 8.63 -25.50
C VAL A 563 7.86 7.94 -24.67
N TYR A 564 7.35 6.77 -25.12
CA TYR A 564 6.39 5.96 -24.38
C TYR A 564 6.91 5.56 -22.98
N SER A 565 8.14 5.07 -22.92
CA SER A 565 8.76 4.64 -21.66
C SER A 565 8.98 5.81 -20.70
N LEU A 566 9.43 6.97 -21.20
CA LEU A 566 9.64 8.16 -20.38
C LEU A 566 8.32 8.74 -19.88
N CYS A 567 7.29 8.84 -20.74
CA CYS A 567 5.95 9.27 -20.31
C CYS A 567 5.37 8.37 -19.22
N ALA A 568 5.59 7.05 -19.29
CA ALA A 568 5.20 6.14 -18.23
C ALA A 568 5.92 6.46 -16.92
N ALA A 569 7.23 6.71 -16.98
CA ALA A 569 8.04 7.02 -15.79
C ALA A 569 7.73 8.40 -15.18
N PHE A 570 7.17 9.34 -15.93
CA PHE A 570 6.70 10.64 -15.39
C PHE A 570 5.49 10.50 -14.46
N LEU A 571 4.87 9.34 -14.40
CA LEU A 571 3.82 9.06 -13.43
C LEU A 571 4.35 8.90 -12.00
N GLY A 572 5.65 8.59 -11.83
CA GLY A 572 6.29 8.39 -10.53
C GLY A 572 7.74 8.90 -10.51
N ARG A 573 8.64 8.13 -9.88
CA ARG A 573 10.09 8.38 -9.93
C ARG A 573 10.70 7.63 -11.11
N VAL A 574 11.55 8.29 -11.85
CA VAL A 574 12.20 7.68 -13.01
C VAL A 574 13.30 6.71 -12.57
N CYS A 575 13.19 5.44 -13.01
CA CYS A 575 14.25 4.44 -12.96
C CYS A 575 14.74 4.16 -14.39
N LEU A 576 15.85 4.73 -14.77
CA LEU A 576 16.49 4.46 -16.08
C LEU A 576 17.22 3.12 -16.02
N SER A 577 17.11 2.33 -17.08
CA SER A 577 17.92 1.12 -17.33
C SER A 577 18.09 0.90 -18.84
N GLY A 578 18.76 -0.16 -19.24
CA GLY A 578 18.97 -0.52 -20.64
C GLY A 578 20.37 -0.18 -21.16
N ASP A 579 20.52 0.01 -22.46
CA ASP A 579 21.80 0.07 -23.17
C ASP A 579 22.51 1.44 -23.09
N ILE A 580 22.67 1.98 -21.89
CA ILE A 580 23.16 3.35 -21.67
C ILE A 580 24.50 3.66 -22.36
N ASP A 581 25.35 2.69 -22.55
CA ASP A 581 26.65 2.81 -23.20
C ASP A 581 26.62 2.68 -24.74
N LYS A 582 25.45 2.28 -25.28
CA LYS A 582 25.28 2.02 -26.73
C LYS A 582 24.31 2.97 -27.43
N LEU A 583 23.66 3.84 -26.66
CA LEU A 583 22.69 4.78 -27.20
C LEU A 583 23.35 5.77 -28.17
N GLU A 584 22.67 6.09 -29.26
CA GLU A 584 23.06 7.12 -30.22
C GLU A 584 22.78 8.53 -29.69
N ASN A 585 23.39 9.55 -30.24
CA ASN A 585 23.25 10.93 -29.79
C ASN A 585 21.78 11.41 -29.79
N TRP A 586 20.99 11.05 -30.81
CA TRP A 586 19.59 11.45 -30.90
C TRP A 586 18.74 10.80 -29.78
N GLN A 587 19.07 9.59 -29.34
CA GLN A 587 18.41 8.93 -28.19
C GLN A 587 18.77 9.64 -26.89
N TYR A 588 20.05 10.04 -26.73
CA TYR A 588 20.49 10.88 -25.61
C TYR A 588 19.78 12.23 -25.56
N ASP A 589 19.56 12.88 -26.71
CA ASP A 589 18.86 14.16 -26.79
C ASP A 589 17.41 14.01 -26.31
N ILE A 590 16.74 12.90 -26.62
CA ILE A 590 15.40 12.58 -26.10
C ILE A 590 15.43 12.39 -24.57
N LEU A 591 16.39 11.60 -24.06
CA LEU A 591 16.54 11.38 -22.60
C LEU A 591 16.77 12.71 -21.87
N LYS A 592 17.69 13.54 -22.36
CA LYS A 592 17.98 14.84 -21.76
C LYS A 592 16.75 15.74 -21.72
N ARG A 593 16.04 15.87 -22.86
CA ARG A 593 14.80 16.63 -22.94
C ARG A 593 13.74 16.08 -21.96
N GLY A 594 13.62 14.75 -21.85
CA GLY A 594 12.70 14.11 -20.93
C GLY A 594 13.05 14.38 -19.47
N PHE A 595 14.33 14.36 -19.11
CA PHE A 595 14.77 14.63 -17.74
C PHE A 595 14.68 16.12 -17.37
N ASP A 596 14.94 17.02 -18.32
CA ASP A 596 14.71 18.47 -18.15
C ASP A 596 13.21 18.76 -17.91
N PHE A 597 12.32 18.07 -18.63
CA PHE A 597 10.87 18.13 -18.38
C PHE A 597 10.51 17.55 -17.01
N TYR A 598 11.02 16.37 -16.67
CA TYR A 598 10.76 15.68 -15.41
C TYR A 598 11.15 16.52 -14.18
N GLN A 599 12.23 17.29 -14.24
CA GLN A 599 12.65 18.16 -13.13
C GLN A 599 11.60 19.22 -12.76
N LYS A 600 10.73 19.60 -13.69
CA LYS A 600 9.62 20.54 -13.47
C LYS A 600 8.42 19.89 -12.77
N LEU A 601 8.37 18.55 -12.71
CA LEU A 601 7.21 17.80 -12.23
C LEU A 601 7.24 17.52 -10.72
N SER A 602 8.26 17.99 -9.97
CA SER A 602 8.48 17.62 -8.58
C SER A 602 7.25 17.82 -7.70
N ASP A 603 6.66 19.01 -7.72
CA ASP A 603 5.56 19.33 -6.82
C ASP A 603 4.28 18.62 -7.21
N ILE A 604 4.02 18.49 -8.50
CA ILE A 604 2.83 17.80 -8.96
C ILE A 604 2.89 16.28 -8.74
N ILE A 605 4.09 15.66 -8.81
CA ILE A 605 4.28 14.25 -8.45
C ILE A 605 4.13 14.04 -6.95
N LYS A 606 4.59 14.96 -6.11
CA LYS A 606 4.47 14.88 -4.66
C LYS A 606 3.05 15.14 -4.15
N PHE A 607 2.38 16.16 -4.65
CA PHE A 607 1.18 16.72 -4.05
C PHE A 607 -0.07 16.64 -4.91
N GLY A 608 0.06 16.33 -6.20
CA GLY A 608 -1.07 16.27 -7.13
C GLY A 608 -2.05 15.13 -6.81
N LYS A 609 -3.33 15.40 -7.01
CA LYS A 609 -4.40 14.38 -7.00
C LYS A 609 -4.52 13.74 -8.38
N THR A 610 -4.65 12.42 -8.42
CA THR A 610 -4.74 11.67 -9.67
C THR A 610 -6.18 11.42 -10.10
N THR A 611 -6.44 11.64 -11.39
CA THR A 611 -7.62 11.16 -12.10
C THR A 611 -7.16 10.37 -13.32
N VAL A 612 -7.74 9.19 -13.53
CA VAL A 612 -7.48 8.37 -14.71
C VAL A 612 -8.74 8.33 -15.57
N CYS A 613 -8.61 8.66 -16.84
CA CYS A 613 -9.69 8.64 -17.83
C CYS A 613 -9.21 8.01 -19.15
N GLY A 614 -10.08 8.01 -20.16
CA GLY A 614 -9.89 7.30 -21.42
C GLY A 614 -10.74 6.03 -21.51
N ASN A 615 -10.49 5.22 -22.52
CA ASN A 615 -11.26 4.02 -22.84
C ASN A 615 -10.45 2.73 -22.77
N ARG A 616 -9.42 2.68 -21.91
CA ARG A 616 -8.51 1.54 -21.80
C ARG A 616 -9.23 0.22 -21.51
N GLY A 617 -8.80 -0.84 -22.20
CA GLY A 617 -9.27 -2.20 -21.99
C GLY A 617 -8.86 -2.78 -20.62
N LYS A 618 -9.34 -3.98 -20.30
CA LYS A 618 -9.08 -4.63 -19.00
C LYS A 618 -7.75 -5.38 -18.90
N SER A 619 -7.17 -5.82 -20.01
CA SER A 619 -5.91 -6.54 -19.99
C SER A 619 -4.75 -5.57 -19.73
N MET A 620 -3.86 -5.89 -18.78
CA MET A 620 -2.62 -5.12 -18.58
C MET A 620 -1.53 -5.59 -19.54
N ARG A 621 -1.42 -6.90 -19.77
CA ARG A 621 -0.41 -7.47 -20.69
C ARG A 621 -0.70 -7.19 -22.16
N HIS A 622 -1.98 -7.10 -22.52
CA HIS A 622 -2.45 -6.74 -23.87
C HIS A 622 -3.42 -5.55 -23.74
N PRO A 623 -2.89 -4.37 -23.38
CA PRO A 623 -3.73 -3.20 -23.18
C PRO A 623 -4.26 -2.69 -24.53
N THR A 624 -5.50 -2.23 -24.54
CA THR A 624 -6.15 -1.63 -25.70
C THR A 624 -6.73 -0.27 -25.36
N GLY A 625 -7.01 0.55 -26.36
CA GLY A 625 -7.60 1.87 -26.21
C GLY A 625 -6.62 2.94 -25.72
N VAL A 626 -7.08 3.90 -24.96
CA VAL A 626 -6.32 5.07 -24.52
C VAL A 626 -6.41 5.23 -23.01
N GLN A 627 -5.27 5.53 -22.36
CA GLN A 627 -5.19 5.96 -20.98
C GLN A 627 -4.72 7.41 -20.92
N ILE A 628 -5.42 8.21 -20.12
CA ILE A 628 -5.03 9.57 -19.80
C ILE A 628 -4.96 9.69 -18.29
N VAL A 629 -3.80 10.05 -17.77
CA VAL A 629 -3.57 10.32 -16.35
C VAL A 629 -3.43 11.80 -16.16
N ILE A 630 -4.30 12.37 -15.35
CA ILE A 630 -4.29 13.78 -14.98
C ILE A 630 -3.87 13.85 -13.52
N ARG A 631 -2.80 14.59 -13.23
CA ARG A 631 -2.45 14.96 -11.87
C ARG A 631 -2.63 16.46 -11.70
N LYS A 632 -3.25 16.87 -10.59
CA LYS A 632 -3.65 18.27 -10.40
C LYS A 632 -3.34 18.73 -8.98
N THR A 633 -2.66 19.87 -8.86
CA THR A 633 -2.53 20.67 -7.64
C THR A 633 -3.40 21.93 -7.79
N GLU A 634 -3.34 22.84 -6.82
CA GLU A 634 -3.97 24.16 -6.94
C GLU A 634 -3.30 25.03 -8.01
N SER A 635 -1.98 24.84 -8.25
CA SER A 635 -1.17 25.68 -9.16
C SER A 635 -0.81 25.01 -10.48
N GLU A 636 -0.81 23.68 -10.56
CA GLU A 636 -0.28 22.94 -11.71
C GLU A 636 -1.20 21.78 -12.12
N MET A 637 -1.13 21.43 -13.41
CA MET A 637 -1.76 20.24 -13.97
C MET A 637 -0.78 19.52 -14.89
N LEU A 638 -0.53 18.23 -14.63
CA LEU A 638 0.19 17.33 -15.52
C LEU A 638 -0.81 16.40 -16.20
N VAL A 639 -0.75 16.32 -17.51
CA VAL A 639 -1.52 15.36 -18.31
C VAL A 639 -0.53 14.43 -19.01
N VAL A 640 -0.62 13.13 -18.75
CA VAL A 640 0.18 12.11 -19.44
C VAL A 640 -0.77 11.15 -20.12
N TYR A 641 -0.60 10.94 -21.41
CA TYR A 641 -1.46 10.03 -22.18
C TYR A 641 -0.66 8.94 -22.89
N HIS A 642 -1.28 7.77 -23.03
CA HIS A 642 -0.74 6.62 -23.72
C HIS A 642 -1.81 5.99 -24.62
N GLY A 643 -1.49 5.81 -25.90
CA GLY A 643 -2.22 4.94 -26.81
C GLY A 643 -1.73 3.52 -26.67
N PHE A 644 -2.65 2.59 -26.46
CA PHE A 644 -2.37 1.15 -26.47
C PHE A 644 -2.73 0.55 -27.83
N ASP A 645 -2.77 -0.77 -27.93
CA ASP A 645 -3.28 -1.44 -29.13
C ASP A 645 -4.72 -1.00 -29.43
N ASP A 646 -5.10 -0.91 -30.70
CA ASP A 646 -6.39 -0.39 -31.16
C ASP A 646 -6.73 1.02 -30.62
N SER A 647 -5.73 1.83 -30.28
CA SER A 647 -5.97 3.23 -29.88
C SER A 647 -6.42 4.05 -31.07
N ASP A 648 -7.53 4.73 -30.91
CA ASP A 648 -8.06 5.68 -31.88
C ASP A 648 -8.89 6.77 -31.17
N GLY A 649 -9.31 7.77 -31.91
CA GLY A 649 -10.26 8.77 -31.47
C GLY A 649 -9.64 10.07 -30.98
N GLU A 650 -10.54 10.93 -30.55
CA GLU A 650 -10.25 12.25 -29.99
C GLU A 650 -10.72 12.27 -28.53
N PHE A 651 -9.90 12.88 -27.65
CA PHE A 651 -10.18 12.94 -26.23
C PHE A 651 -10.11 14.39 -25.76
N GLU A 652 -11.15 14.84 -25.07
CA GLU A 652 -11.23 16.18 -24.51
C GLU A 652 -11.03 16.15 -22.98
N ILE A 653 -10.24 17.08 -22.48
CA ILE A 653 -10.01 17.31 -21.04
C ILE A 653 -10.37 18.76 -20.74
N ASP A 654 -11.31 18.96 -19.84
CA ASP A 654 -11.71 20.30 -19.38
C ASP A 654 -10.63 20.94 -18.52
N ILE A 655 -10.21 22.15 -18.89
CA ILE A 655 -9.26 22.99 -18.17
C ILE A 655 -9.82 24.38 -17.87
N SER A 656 -11.16 24.53 -17.88
CA SER A 656 -11.88 25.79 -17.63
C SER A 656 -11.55 26.46 -16.29
N ASP A 657 -10.90 25.74 -15.36
CA ASP A 657 -10.42 26.24 -14.07
C ASP A 657 -9.26 27.27 -14.17
N GLY A 658 -8.87 27.71 -15.37
CA GLY A 658 -7.88 28.75 -15.59
C GLY A 658 -6.44 28.26 -15.71
N TYR A 659 -6.23 27.00 -16.10
CA TYR A 659 -4.90 26.50 -16.43
C TYR A 659 -4.49 26.93 -17.84
N ILE A 660 -3.21 27.29 -18.00
CA ILE A 660 -2.58 27.65 -19.27
C ILE A 660 -1.38 26.74 -19.55
N PHE A 661 -1.03 26.59 -20.81
CA PHE A 661 0.13 25.81 -21.23
C PHE A 661 1.42 26.38 -20.63
N SER A 662 2.26 25.50 -20.08
CA SER A 662 3.60 25.81 -19.58
C SER A 662 4.68 25.10 -20.39
N ASP A 663 4.60 23.75 -20.51
CA ASP A 663 5.58 22.96 -21.24
C ASP A 663 4.98 21.64 -21.75
N SER A 664 5.70 20.95 -22.66
CA SER A 664 5.27 19.66 -23.17
C SER A 664 6.45 18.74 -23.49
N PHE A 665 6.21 17.43 -23.41
CA PHE A 665 7.11 16.41 -23.88
C PHE A 665 6.41 15.56 -24.94
N TYR A 666 6.80 15.76 -26.22
CA TYR A 666 6.28 15.06 -27.41
C TYR A 666 4.74 14.97 -27.48
N ALA A 667 4.05 16.06 -27.19
CA ALA A 667 2.59 16.14 -27.24
C ALA A 667 2.08 16.90 -28.48
N ASP A 668 2.69 16.67 -29.64
CA ASP A 668 2.42 17.40 -30.89
C ASP A 668 0.97 17.19 -31.41
N ASN A 669 0.32 16.10 -30.99
CA ASN A 669 -1.08 15.79 -31.31
C ASN A 669 -2.09 16.32 -30.28
N ALA A 670 -1.65 17.12 -29.32
CA ALA A 670 -2.50 17.78 -28.33
C ALA A 670 -2.63 19.27 -28.64
N GLU A 671 -3.86 19.75 -28.69
CA GLU A 671 -4.21 21.16 -28.92
C GLU A 671 -4.90 21.73 -27.66
N ILE A 672 -4.59 22.97 -27.33
CA ILE A 672 -5.28 23.69 -26.25
C ILE A 672 -6.14 24.78 -26.87
N ALA A 673 -7.44 24.60 -26.81
CA ALA A 673 -8.43 25.52 -27.37
C ALA A 673 -9.70 25.57 -26.50
N ASP A 674 -10.33 26.73 -26.39
CA ASP A 674 -11.63 26.95 -25.75
C ASP A 674 -11.75 26.37 -24.32
N GLY A 675 -10.69 26.46 -23.51
CA GLY A 675 -10.68 25.92 -22.14
C GLY A 675 -10.60 24.39 -22.06
N LYS A 676 -10.15 23.75 -23.14
CA LYS A 676 -9.97 22.29 -23.23
C LYS A 676 -8.58 21.94 -23.76
N ILE A 677 -8.09 20.76 -23.37
CA ILE A 677 -7.04 20.03 -24.07
C ILE A 677 -7.73 19.00 -24.96
N ILE A 678 -7.40 19.04 -26.25
CA ILE A 678 -7.94 18.10 -27.25
C ILE A 678 -6.78 17.27 -27.76
N ILE A 679 -6.78 15.97 -27.46
CA ILE A 679 -5.79 15.00 -27.95
C ILE A 679 -6.39 14.31 -29.17
N LYS A 680 -5.75 14.46 -30.32
CA LYS A 680 -6.25 13.96 -31.61
C LYS A 680 -5.34 12.86 -32.17
N ASP A 681 -5.86 12.09 -33.09
CA ASP A 681 -5.09 11.14 -33.91
C ASP A 681 -4.21 10.20 -33.06
N MET A 682 -4.77 9.70 -31.96
CA MET A 682 -4.06 8.71 -31.13
C MET A 682 -3.72 7.48 -31.95
N LYS A 683 -2.44 7.11 -31.94
CA LYS A 683 -1.94 5.89 -32.60
C LYS A 683 -1.49 4.88 -31.57
N PRO A 684 -1.52 3.58 -31.91
CA PRO A 684 -0.94 2.55 -31.04
C PRO A 684 0.49 2.87 -30.61
N TYR A 685 0.74 2.70 -29.30
CA TYR A 685 2.05 2.88 -28.66
C TYR A 685 2.67 4.28 -28.79
N THR A 686 1.82 5.30 -29.01
CA THR A 686 2.23 6.70 -28.93
C THR A 686 1.86 7.28 -27.55
N SER A 687 2.60 8.31 -27.13
CA SER A 687 2.38 8.98 -25.85
C SER A 687 2.87 10.43 -25.90
N GLY A 688 2.43 11.19 -24.93
CA GLY A 688 2.90 12.54 -24.70
C GLY A 688 2.55 13.03 -23.30
N ALA A 689 3.20 14.11 -22.90
CA ALA A 689 2.93 14.77 -21.63
C ALA A 689 2.80 16.28 -21.79
N LEU A 690 1.89 16.88 -21.03
CA LEU A 690 1.63 18.32 -20.99
C LEU A 690 1.71 18.81 -19.55
N LEU A 691 2.42 19.89 -19.32
CA LEU A 691 2.43 20.63 -18.06
C LEU A 691 1.70 21.95 -18.26
N LEU A 692 0.76 22.22 -17.39
CA LEU A 692 0.00 23.47 -17.37
C LEU A 692 0.15 24.12 -15.98
N GLU A 693 0.12 25.42 -15.96
CA GLU A 693 0.16 26.22 -14.74
C GLU A 693 -1.12 27.06 -14.62
N ARG A 694 -1.55 27.33 -13.41
CA ARG A 694 -2.72 28.17 -13.16
C ARG A 694 -2.33 29.65 -13.33
N LYS A 695 -3.19 30.43 -14.03
CA LYS A 695 -3.03 31.88 -14.14
C LYS A 695 -3.04 32.58 -12.80
#